data_29ecc23616ba0c1349b7710b5f02cde7
#
_entry.id   29ecc23616ba0c1349b7710b5f02cde7
#
_cell.length_a   1.000
_cell.length_b   1.000
_cell.length_c   1.000
_cell.angle_alpha   90.00
_cell.angle_beta   90.00
_cell.angle_gamma   90.00
#
_symmetry.space_group_name_H-M   'P 1'
#
loop_
_entity.id
_entity.type
_entity.pdbx_description
1 polymer ?
#
loop_
_entity_poly.entity_id
_entity_poly.type
_entity_poly.pdbx_seq_one_letter_code
_entity_poly.pdbx_strand_id
1 'polypeptide(L)'
;MTMVNGFWRWLTADPRHGQITTLGLLLAYGAGGLGFDVSAAQCGVTVATALAVQWLGDGWRGAPRRSGAKSALISSLSLCLLLRTDDLAWAAAGAAIAVGSKFLIRVGGKHVFNPTNGALVALLLLTDAAWVSPGQWGAGAMAGFGFASAGLAVVHRSARSDVTLAFLAGYAALVLARAAWLGDPWAVPVHHLESGAFLLFAFFMISDPKTTPDSRAGRVLFALAVAAGAAWVHFRLFRPNGFLWALACASPFVPVLDRLLPALRYAWPAPIPSSLSLDWRSPMIRRSVVTLLTALALGPGLAPRAEAFCGFYVSRADTSLFNKASQVVLVRDGDRTVITMASDFRGSPREFAMVVPVPTAITREQIHVADAPIVAHLDAYTAPRLVEYYDGNPCAVPSPAAAMDAARAMGAMRQSVAEALKREKSLGVTIEARYTVGEYDILILSATQSSGLETWLRENGYRIPRGASEVLGSYIRQQMRFFVARVNLAEQARLGVATLRPIQVAYESPKFMLPLRLGMVNADGPQELFVYALTRKGRVESTNYRTVKLRTDVEIPAYVKDPAEFTKMYRAAFDRHVADEGGRAVFQEYAWDMAWCDPCAADPLSRDELRQLGVFWLDDAPAGPQPMARRPVAGPQDVFVTRLHVRYDAAHFPEDLVFHETGDRTNFQGRYVLRHAWTGPAACPQATAYYRQVAERHEREAQTLASLTGWSIDEIRARQGASPRPGPEPPDRAPRPVPPPVAWWRQLWKR
;
A
#
# COMPACT_ATOMS: atom_id res chain seq x y z
N MET A 1 39.97 15.17 10.89
CA MET A 1 39.76 14.92 12.35
C MET A 1 38.99 16.06 13.05
N THR A 2 39.25 17.34 12.77
CA THR A 2 38.58 18.48 13.42
C THR A 2 37.09 18.59 13.21
N MET A 3 36.56 18.32 11.99
CA MET A 3 35.11 18.33 11.70
C MET A 3 34.34 17.20 12.43
N VAL A 4 34.88 16.01 12.46
CA VAL A 4 34.25 14.85 13.15
C VAL A 4 34.16 15.13 14.67
N ASN A 5 35.23 15.65 15.25
CA ASN A 5 35.22 16.03 16.68
C ASN A 5 34.26 17.20 16.99
N GLY A 6 34.10 18.15 16.06
CA GLY A 6 33.11 19.22 16.16
C GLY A 6 31.68 18.70 16.13
N PHE A 7 31.36 17.79 15.19
CA PHE A 7 30.04 17.13 15.07
C PHE A 7 29.70 16.33 16.33
N TRP A 8 30.63 15.53 16.86
CA TRP A 8 30.41 14.75 18.10
C TRP A 8 30.17 15.65 19.32
N ARG A 9 30.90 16.75 19.45
CA ARG A 9 30.66 17.74 20.51
C ARG A 9 29.27 18.37 20.38
N TRP A 10 28.87 18.74 19.16
CA TRP A 10 27.53 19.28 18.91
C TRP A 10 26.43 18.25 19.24
N LEU A 11 26.57 17.02 18.75
CA LEU A 11 25.62 15.92 18.99
C LEU A 11 25.48 15.62 20.50
N THR A 12 26.53 15.75 21.28
CA THR A 12 26.53 15.46 22.72
C THR A 12 26.09 16.62 23.59
N ALA A 13 26.08 17.84 23.08
CA ALA A 13 25.78 19.05 23.86
C ALA A 13 24.31 19.17 24.30
N ASP A 14 23.38 18.60 23.53
CA ASP A 14 21.93 18.65 23.81
C ASP A 14 21.25 17.38 23.28
N PRO A 15 20.45 16.66 24.09
CA PRO A 15 19.74 15.45 23.62
C PRO A 15 18.88 15.66 22.37
N ARG A 16 18.35 16.88 22.18
CA ARG A 16 17.53 17.27 21.02
C ARG A 16 18.33 17.24 19.69
N HIS A 17 19.65 17.47 19.74
CA HIS A 17 20.49 17.36 18.53
C HIS A 17 20.51 15.92 18.00
N GLY A 18 20.62 14.93 18.89
CA GLY A 18 20.52 13.52 18.53
C GLY A 18 19.18 13.18 17.88
N GLN A 19 18.08 13.68 18.44
CA GLN A 19 16.74 13.46 17.90
C GLN A 19 16.55 14.10 16.51
N ILE A 20 16.99 15.36 16.33
CA ILE A 20 16.95 16.06 15.04
C ILE A 20 17.76 15.31 13.99
N THR A 21 18.98 14.88 14.32
CA THR A 21 19.84 14.12 13.40
C THR A 21 19.19 12.80 13.00
N THR A 22 18.69 12.04 13.97
CA THR A 22 18.05 10.74 13.68
C THR A 22 16.79 10.90 12.83
N LEU A 23 15.90 11.83 13.17
CA LEU A 23 14.68 12.08 12.38
C LEU A 23 15.01 12.59 10.96
N GLY A 24 16.04 13.44 10.83
CA GLY A 24 16.53 13.90 9.52
C GLY A 24 17.11 12.77 8.66
N LEU A 25 17.89 11.86 9.26
CA LEU A 25 18.40 10.67 8.56
C LEU A 25 17.29 9.71 8.17
N LEU A 26 16.30 9.51 9.05
CA LEU A 26 15.13 8.70 8.76
C LEU A 26 14.30 9.29 7.63
N LEU A 27 14.13 10.61 7.57
CA LEU A 27 13.44 11.29 6.49
C LEU A 27 14.21 11.16 5.18
N ALA A 28 15.53 11.34 5.19
CA ALA A 28 16.36 11.15 4.01
C ALA A 28 16.32 9.69 3.50
N TYR A 29 16.37 8.71 4.41
CA TYR A 29 16.23 7.30 4.07
C TYR A 29 14.82 6.95 3.57
N GLY A 30 13.77 7.46 4.21
CA GLY A 30 12.39 7.26 3.80
C GLY A 30 12.12 7.82 2.40
N ALA A 31 12.56 9.06 2.13
CA ALA A 31 12.36 9.70 0.83
C ALA A 31 13.26 9.11 -0.27
N GLY A 32 14.54 8.86 0.02
CA GLY A 32 15.52 8.42 -0.98
C GLY A 32 15.63 6.90 -1.14
N GLY A 33 15.46 6.13 -0.06
CA GLY A 33 15.62 4.68 -0.06
C GLY A 33 14.31 3.90 -0.07
N LEU A 34 13.27 4.43 0.60
CA LEU A 34 11.96 3.77 0.68
C LEU A 34 10.90 4.40 -0.25
N GLY A 35 11.22 5.47 -0.96
CA GLY A 35 10.28 6.10 -1.89
C GLY A 35 9.01 6.64 -1.22
N PHE A 36 9.14 7.26 -0.04
CA PHE A 36 7.99 7.88 0.61
C PHE A 36 7.37 8.97 -0.25
N ASP A 37 6.06 8.99 -0.34
CA ASP A 37 5.28 10.05 -0.99
C ASP A 37 5.34 11.34 -0.13
N VAL A 38 6.49 12.01 -0.13
CA VAL A 38 6.71 13.29 0.53
C VAL A 38 7.55 14.19 -0.35
N SER A 39 7.01 15.35 -0.72
CA SER A 39 7.72 16.30 -1.56
C SER A 39 8.65 17.21 -0.75
N ALA A 40 9.71 17.71 -1.38
CA ALA A 40 10.57 18.72 -0.77
C ALA A 40 9.80 20.00 -0.42
N ALA A 41 8.79 20.37 -1.23
CA ALA A 41 7.91 21.49 -0.98
C ALA A 41 7.08 21.28 0.30
N GLN A 42 6.50 20.09 0.48
CA GLN A 42 5.78 19.73 1.70
C GLN A 42 6.67 19.82 2.94
N CYS A 43 7.89 19.26 2.88
CA CYS A 43 8.85 19.36 3.96
C CYS A 43 9.22 20.83 4.26
N GLY A 44 9.48 21.63 3.23
CA GLY A 44 9.81 23.04 3.36
C GLY A 44 8.70 23.85 4.03
N VAL A 45 7.46 23.69 3.56
CA VAL A 45 6.28 24.37 4.13
C VAL A 45 6.05 23.93 5.59
N THR A 46 6.14 22.64 5.88
CA THR A 46 5.95 22.10 7.24
C THR A 46 6.98 22.67 8.21
N VAL A 47 8.27 22.69 7.83
CA VAL A 47 9.35 23.23 8.66
C VAL A 47 9.22 24.74 8.83
N ALA A 48 8.98 25.48 7.76
CA ALA A 48 8.84 26.93 7.79
C ALA A 48 7.66 27.37 8.69
N THR A 49 6.50 26.73 8.50
CA THR A 49 5.30 27.02 9.33
C THR A 49 5.54 26.69 10.80
N ALA A 50 6.15 25.53 11.11
CA ALA A 50 6.46 25.15 12.48
C ALA A 50 7.37 26.17 13.17
N LEU A 51 8.42 26.63 12.48
CA LEU A 51 9.36 27.63 13.01
C LEU A 51 8.68 29.00 13.15
N ALA A 52 7.85 29.42 12.21
CA ALA A 52 7.12 30.68 12.27
C ALA A 52 6.13 30.70 13.46
N VAL A 53 5.32 29.65 13.62
CA VAL A 53 4.37 29.53 14.75
C VAL A 53 5.12 29.47 16.10
N GLN A 54 6.27 28.80 16.14
CA GLN A 54 7.10 28.79 17.36
C GLN A 54 7.62 30.17 17.69
N TRP A 55 8.13 30.91 16.70
CA TRP A 55 8.65 32.26 16.88
C TRP A 55 7.56 33.22 17.37
N LEU A 56 6.35 33.15 16.81
CA LEU A 56 5.19 33.94 17.27
C LEU A 56 4.79 33.55 18.69
N GLY A 57 4.73 32.28 19.02
CA GLY A 57 4.35 31.76 20.33
C GLY A 57 5.39 32.12 21.44
N ASP A 58 6.68 32.05 21.12
CA ASP A 58 7.75 32.50 22.05
C ASP A 58 7.60 33.99 22.30
N GLY A 59 7.34 34.82 21.28
CA GLY A 59 7.10 36.24 21.41
C GLY A 59 5.87 36.58 22.29
N TRP A 60 4.75 35.86 22.05
CA TRP A 60 3.52 36.02 22.85
C TRP A 60 3.74 35.71 24.35
N ARG A 61 4.67 34.83 24.70
CA ARG A 61 5.00 34.46 26.06
C ARG A 61 6.15 35.27 26.70
N GLY A 62 6.71 36.21 25.97
CA GLY A 62 7.89 36.96 26.42
C GLY A 62 9.16 36.12 26.55
N ALA A 63 9.19 34.93 25.94
CA ALA A 63 10.36 34.08 25.97
C ALA A 63 11.36 34.47 24.84
N PRO A 64 12.67 34.16 25.00
CA PRO A 64 13.62 34.39 23.94
C PRO A 64 13.18 33.67 22.64
N ARG A 65 13.01 34.44 21.55
CA ARG A 65 12.41 33.98 20.28
C ARG A 65 13.09 32.77 19.58
N ARG A 66 14.22 32.27 20.09
CA ARG A 66 14.93 31.09 19.60
C ARG A 66 14.90 29.91 20.59
N SER A 67 14.26 30.07 21.75
CA SER A 67 14.30 29.04 22.80
C SER A 67 13.61 27.74 22.40
N GLY A 68 12.54 27.81 21.63
CA GLY A 68 11.72 26.68 21.17
C GLY A 68 12.10 26.10 19.82
N ALA A 69 13.02 26.68 19.04
CA ALA A 69 13.29 26.31 17.65
C ALA A 69 13.66 24.82 17.47
N LYS A 70 14.48 24.23 18.34
CA LYS A 70 14.83 22.82 18.32
C LYS A 70 13.59 21.91 18.49
N SER A 71 12.67 22.30 19.36
CA SER A 71 11.43 21.55 19.61
C SER A 71 10.45 21.67 18.44
N ALA A 72 10.41 22.83 17.77
CA ALA A 72 9.62 23.00 16.55
C ALA A 72 10.18 22.15 15.40
N LEU A 73 11.51 22.13 15.26
CA LEU A 73 12.18 21.32 14.24
C LEU A 73 11.95 19.81 14.45
N ILE A 74 11.99 19.31 15.68
CA ILE A 74 11.65 17.92 16.00
C ILE A 74 10.21 17.61 15.58
N SER A 75 9.26 18.48 15.95
CA SER A 75 7.84 18.27 15.60
C SER A 75 7.61 18.32 14.09
N SER A 76 8.27 19.22 13.35
CA SER A 76 8.13 19.32 11.90
C SER A 76 8.76 18.14 11.17
N LEU A 77 9.94 17.67 11.56
CA LEU A 77 10.57 16.47 11.00
C LEU A 77 9.72 15.22 11.25
N SER A 78 9.12 15.09 12.44
CA SER A 78 8.20 13.99 12.74
C SER A 78 6.93 14.07 11.89
N LEU A 79 6.40 15.28 11.60
CA LEU A 79 5.29 15.44 10.68
C LEU A 79 5.68 15.07 9.24
N CYS A 80 6.83 15.51 8.73
CA CYS A 80 7.31 15.12 7.41
C CYS A 80 7.44 13.59 7.25
N LEU A 81 7.78 12.88 8.33
CA LEU A 81 7.87 11.41 8.33
C LEU A 81 6.51 10.70 8.30
N LEU A 82 5.48 11.28 8.92
CA LEU A 82 4.23 10.59 9.22
C LEU A 82 3.03 11.13 8.45
N LEU A 83 2.93 12.46 8.30
CA LEU A 83 1.81 13.09 7.59
C LEU A 83 1.97 12.94 6.09
N ARG A 84 0.92 12.48 5.43
CA ARG A 84 0.76 12.47 3.99
C ARG A 84 -0.41 13.36 3.61
N THR A 85 -0.24 14.15 2.58
CA THR A 85 -1.27 15.03 1.99
C THR A 85 -0.81 15.52 0.63
N ASP A 86 -1.73 15.69 -0.29
CA ASP A 86 -1.46 16.25 -1.62
C ASP A 86 -1.53 17.79 -1.63
N ASP A 87 -2.08 18.39 -0.57
CA ASP A 87 -2.26 19.83 -0.44
C ASP A 87 -1.31 20.44 0.61
N LEU A 88 -0.48 21.39 0.19
CA LEU A 88 0.46 22.10 1.04
C LEU A 88 -0.23 22.89 2.16
N ALA A 89 -1.50 23.29 2.00
CA ALA A 89 -2.26 23.97 3.03
C ALA A 89 -2.49 23.06 4.24
N TRP A 90 -2.79 21.78 4.03
CA TRP A 90 -2.92 20.80 5.12
C TRP A 90 -1.60 20.46 5.77
N ALA A 91 -0.49 20.48 5.02
CA ALA A 91 0.85 20.37 5.60
C ALA A 91 1.17 21.55 6.53
N ALA A 92 0.85 22.77 6.10
CA ALA A 92 0.98 23.98 6.93
C ALA A 92 0.04 23.94 8.15
N ALA A 93 -1.23 23.55 7.98
CA ALA A 93 -2.20 23.41 9.06
C ALA A 93 -1.72 22.41 10.12
N GLY A 94 -1.21 21.24 9.71
CA GLY A 94 -0.64 20.23 10.59
C GLY A 94 0.53 20.77 11.42
N ALA A 95 1.44 21.52 10.79
CA ALA A 95 2.56 22.16 11.47
C ALA A 95 2.08 23.25 12.46
N ALA A 96 1.08 24.03 12.05
CA ALA A 96 0.50 25.06 12.90
C ALA A 96 -0.22 24.48 14.13
N ILE A 97 -1.02 23.43 13.94
CA ILE A 97 -1.69 22.70 15.03
C ILE A 97 -0.65 22.07 15.96
N ALA A 98 0.37 21.40 15.43
CA ALA A 98 1.40 20.74 16.23
C ALA A 98 2.12 21.73 17.15
N VAL A 99 2.60 22.83 16.60
CA VAL A 99 3.36 23.79 17.37
C VAL A 99 2.44 24.71 18.19
N GLY A 100 1.29 25.12 17.64
CA GLY A 100 0.30 25.96 18.32
C GLY A 100 -0.27 25.29 19.58
N SER A 101 -0.52 23.97 19.54
CA SER A 101 -0.99 23.21 20.70
C SER A 101 -0.07 23.32 21.93
N LYS A 102 1.24 23.51 21.72
CA LYS A 102 2.20 23.73 22.80
C LYS A 102 1.94 25.01 23.60
N PHE A 103 1.29 25.98 22.99
CA PHE A 103 0.97 27.25 23.60
C PHE A 103 -0.45 27.30 24.16
N LEU A 104 -1.38 26.69 23.47
CA LEU A 104 -2.82 26.75 23.73
C LEU A 104 -3.31 25.66 24.67
N ILE A 105 -2.85 24.40 24.49
CA ILE A 105 -3.38 23.25 25.23
C ILE A 105 -2.40 22.80 26.29
N ARG A 106 -2.55 23.40 27.50
CA ARG A 106 -1.67 23.15 28.65
C ARG A 106 -2.45 23.01 29.94
N VAL A 107 -2.00 22.10 30.78
CA VAL A 107 -2.49 21.97 32.16
C VAL A 107 -1.33 22.08 33.13
N GLY A 108 -1.44 22.96 34.11
CA GLY A 108 -0.36 23.21 35.06
C GLY A 108 0.96 23.61 34.40
N GLY A 109 0.96 24.21 33.22
CA GLY A 109 2.15 24.60 32.48
C GLY A 109 2.85 23.48 31.68
N LYS A 110 2.30 22.24 31.64
CA LYS A 110 2.76 21.10 30.85
C LYS A 110 1.91 20.94 29.60
N HIS A 111 2.48 20.52 28.47
CA HIS A 111 1.71 20.19 27.27
C HIS A 111 0.85 18.95 27.55
N VAL A 112 -0.40 18.95 27.07
CA VAL A 112 -1.29 17.80 27.21
C VAL A 112 -0.94 16.76 26.17
N PHE A 113 -0.88 17.15 24.90
CA PHE A 113 -0.62 16.24 23.79
C PHE A 113 0.83 16.29 23.32
N ASN A 114 1.36 15.16 22.87
CA ASN A 114 2.52 15.17 22.00
C ASN A 114 2.17 16.01 20.76
N PRO A 115 2.97 17.02 20.39
CA PRO A 115 2.60 17.98 19.35
C PRO A 115 2.31 17.34 17.99
N THR A 116 3.17 16.42 17.57
CA THR A 116 3.00 15.70 16.30
C THR A 116 1.77 14.80 16.34
N ASN A 117 1.62 14.01 17.40
CA ASN A 117 0.47 13.10 17.54
C ASN A 117 -0.86 13.86 17.61
N GLY A 118 -0.92 14.94 18.38
CA GLY A 118 -2.12 15.77 18.48
C GLY A 118 -2.52 16.38 17.13
N ALA A 119 -1.55 16.83 16.33
CA ALA A 119 -1.81 17.37 15.00
C ALA A 119 -2.28 16.29 14.02
N LEU A 120 -1.63 15.11 14.01
CA LEU A 120 -2.03 14.00 13.16
C LEU A 120 -3.46 13.56 13.46
N VAL A 121 -3.80 13.33 14.73
CA VAL A 121 -5.14 12.92 15.15
C VAL A 121 -6.18 14.01 14.82
N ALA A 122 -5.86 15.28 15.03
CA ALA A 122 -6.74 16.39 14.67
C ALA A 122 -7.02 16.40 13.14
N LEU A 123 -5.99 16.26 12.31
CA LEU A 123 -6.17 16.21 10.85
C LEU A 123 -6.99 15.00 10.42
N LEU A 124 -6.71 13.80 10.95
CA LEU A 124 -7.47 12.58 10.65
C LEU A 124 -8.96 12.68 11.04
N LEU A 125 -9.32 13.59 11.95
CA LEU A 125 -10.71 13.86 12.33
C LEU A 125 -11.36 14.97 11.49
N LEU A 126 -10.58 15.92 10.99
CA LEU A 126 -11.08 17.14 10.35
C LEU A 126 -11.15 17.04 8.83
N THR A 127 -10.36 16.15 8.21
CA THR A 127 -10.27 16.07 6.76
C THR A 127 -9.91 14.68 6.28
N ASP A 128 -10.42 14.29 5.11
CA ASP A 128 -9.98 13.12 4.36
C ASP A 128 -8.71 13.40 3.50
N ALA A 129 -8.32 14.69 3.34
CA ALA A 129 -7.15 15.08 2.53
C ALA A 129 -5.81 14.90 3.25
N ALA A 130 -5.81 14.34 4.46
CA ALA A 130 -4.61 14.02 5.23
C ALA A 130 -4.69 12.61 5.79
N TRP A 131 -3.60 11.84 5.64
CA TRP A 131 -3.56 10.44 6.12
C TRP A 131 -2.17 10.08 6.67
N VAL A 132 -2.09 8.90 7.28
CA VAL A 132 -0.84 8.31 7.77
C VAL A 132 -0.75 6.89 7.20
N SER A 133 0.38 6.56 6.59
CA SER A 133 0.66 5.27 5.95
C SER A 133 1.46 4.35 6.90
N PRO A 134 0.80 3.53 7.75
CA PRO A 134 1.51 2.72 8.74
C PRO A 134 2.40 1.65 8.10
N GLY A 135 2.01 1.11 6.95
CA GLY A 135 2.77 0.10 6.22
C GLY A 135 4.04 0.61 5.52
N GLN A 136 4.19 1.92 5.34
CA GLN A 136 5.28 2.51 4.53
C GLN A 136 6.70 2.11 4.97
N TRP A 137 6.87 1.77 6.25
CA TRP A 137 8.17 1.38 6.82
C TRP A 137 8.51 -0.09 6.59
N GLY A 138 7.52 -0.91 6.26
CA GLY A 138 7.67 -2.36 6.15
C GLY A 138 7.95 -3.05 7.49
N ALA A 139 8.21 -4.34 7.40
CA ALA A 139 8.65 -5.20 8.50
C ALA A 139 9.95 -5.89 8.07
N GLY A 140 11.08 -5.24 8.35
CA GLY A 140 12.40 -5.77 8.03
C GLY A 140 13.32 -5.76 9.24
N ALA A 141 13.84 -6.91 9.67
CA ALA A 141 14.68 -7.04 10.85
C ALA A 141 15.86 -6.06 10.86
N MET A 142 16.50 -5.83 9.71
CA MET A 142 17.64 -4.91 9.59
C MET A 142 17.24 -3.44 9.78
N ALA A 143 16.12 -3.03 9.18
CA ALA A 143 15.58 -1.68 9.38
C ALA A 143 15.12 -1.51 10.83
N GLY A 144 14.39 -2.49 11.38
CA GLY A 144 13.95 -2.51 12.77
C GLY A 144 15.11 -2.40 13.75
N PHE A 145 16.20 -3.11 13.52
CA PHE A 145 17.41 -3.00 14.33
C PHE A 145 18.05 -1.61 14.26
N GLY A 146 18.14 -1.01 13.08
CA GLY A 146 18.65 0.35 12.91
C GLY A 146 17.80 1.37 13.66
N PHE A 147 16.47 1.29 13.55
CA PHE A 147 15.52 2.13 14.27
C PHE A 147 15.65 1.96 15.79
N ALA A 148 15.70 0.73 16.28
CA ALA A 148 15.81 0.46 17.71
C ALA A 148 17.13 0.99 18.28
N SER A 149 18.24 0.80 17.57
CA SER A 149 19.56 1.27 18.02
C SER A 149 19.66 2.80 18.09
N ALA A 150 19.22 3.47 17.03
CA ALA A 150 19.19 4.94 16.98
C ALA A 150 18.20 5.52 18.01
N GLY A 151 17.03 4.93 18.12
CA GLY A 151 15.99 5.31 19.08
C GLY A 151 16.43 5.12 20.52
N LEU A 152 17.06 3.99 20.86
CA LEU A 152 17.56 3.71 22.20
C LEU A 152 18.60 4.76 22.66
N ALA A 153 19.50 5.17 21.75
CA ALA A 153 20.47 6.22 22.04
C ALA A 153 19.79 7.56 22.35
N VAL A 154 18.73 7.93 21.64
CA VAL A 154 17.94 9.15 21.88
C VAL A 154 17.19 9.08 23.22
N VAL A 155 16.49 7.97 23.46
CA VAL A 155 15.65 7.78 24.66
C VAL A 155 16.48 7.69 25.93
N HIS A 156 17.63 7.02 25.88
CA HIS A 156 18.55 6.94 27.02
C HIS A 156 19.05 8.35 27.46
N ARG A 157 19.36 9.20 26.48
CA ARG A 157 19.80 10.56 26.73
C ARG A 157 18.69 11.50 27.25
N SER A 158 17.44 11.21 26.92
CA SER A 158 16.27 11.95 27.42
C SER A 158 15.74 11.41 28.76
N ALA A 159 16.37 10.40 29.36
CA ALA A 159 15.94 9.72 30.58
C ALA A 159 14.47 9.26 30.56
N ARG A 160 14.03 8.70 29.42
CA ARG A 160 12.67 8.17 29.16
C ARG A 160 12.66 6.72 28.69
N SER A 161 13.74 5.96 28.91
CA SER A 161 13.84 4.55 28.58
C SER A 161 12.78 3.70 29.26
N ASP A 162 12.34 4.07 30.46
CA ASP A 162 11.29 3.37 31.22
C ASP A 162 9.92 3.41 30.49
N VAL A 163 9.52 4.53 29.90
CA VAL A 163 8.29 4.64 29.10
C VAL A 163 8.36 3.75 27.86
N THR A 164 9.44 3.85 27.10
CA THR A 164 9.65 3.07 25.89
C THR A 164 9.68 1.58 26.18
N LEU A 165 10.48 1.15 27.18
CA LEU A 165 10.58 -0.27 27.52
C LEU A 165 9.26 -0.82 28.08
N ALA A 166 8.53 -0.05 28.90
CA ALA A 166 7.22 -0.47 29.40
C ALA A 166 6.19 -0.60 28.26
N PHE A 167 6.20 0.33 27.29
CA PHE A 167 5.34 0.25 26.13
C PHE A 167 5.68 -0.96 25.24
N LEU A 168 6.97 -1.13 24.90
CA LEU A 168 7.44 -2.25 24.08
C LEU A 168 7.08 -3.61 24.74
N ALA A 169 7.38 -3.75 26.03
CA ALA A 169 7.09 -4.98 26.77
C ALA A 169 5.57 -5.21 26.90
N GLY A 170 4.80 -4.16 27.22
CA GLY A 170 3.35 -4.26 27.35
C GLY A 170 2.66 -4.62 26.05
N TYR A 171 3.02 -3.96 24.95
CA TYR A 171 2.44 -4.27 23.64
C TYR A 171 2.89 -5.65 23.13
N ALA A 172 4.16 -6.00 23.29
CA ALA A 172 4.67 -7.33 22.94
C ALA A 172 3.94 -8.44 23.72
N ALA A 173 3.74 -8.27 25.03
CA ALA A 173 3.00 -9.22 25.84
C ALA A 173 1.55 -9.40 25.36
N LEU A 174 0.86 -8.32 24.96
CA LEU A 174 -0.50 -8.38 24.42
C LEU A 174 -0.55 -9.09 23.06
N VAL A 175 0.39 -8.79 22.16
CA VAL A 175 0.48 -9.43 20.84
C VAL A 175 0.79 -10.92 20.97
N LEU A 176 1.75 -11.29 21.83
CA LEU A 176 2.12 -12.68 22.09
C LEU A 176 0.98 -13.45 22.78
N ALA A 177 0.33 -12.86 23.77
CA ALA A 177 -0.82 -13.48 24.44
C ALA A 177 -1.98 -13.69 23.46
N ARG A 178 -2.24 -12.71 22.57
CA ARG A 178 -3.24 -12.85 21.52
C ARG A 178 -2.87 -13.95 20.52
N ALA A 179 -1.63 -14.01 20.07
CA ALA A 179 -1.16 -15.06 19.15
C ALA A 179 -1.29 -16.45 19.78
N ALA A 180 -0.92 -16.62 21.04
CA ALA A 180 -1.11 -17.85 21.79
C ALA A 180 -2.59 -18.23 21.91
N TRP A 181 -3.47 -17.26 22.20
CA TRP A 181 -4.91 -17.48 22.27
C TRP A 181 -5.51 -17.86 20.90
N LEU A 182 -5.05 -17.22 19.81
CA LEU A 182 -5.47 -17.52 18.44
C LEU A 182 -4.85 -18.80 17.88
N GLY A 183 -3.80 -19.33 18.51
CA GLY A 183 -2.98 -20.41 17.96
C GLY A 183 -2.24 -20.01 16.69
N ASP A 184 -1.89 -18.74 16.59
CA ASP A 184 -1.14 -18.22 15.44
C ASP A 184 0.35 -18.65 15.51
N PRO A 185 1.00 -18.91 14.36
CA PRO A 185 2.43 -19.20 14.33
C PRO A 185 3.26 -17.99 14.80
N TRP A 186 4.45 -18.25 15.35
CA TRP A 186 5.34 -17.21 15.87
C TRP A 186 5.71 -16.12 14.86
N ALA A 187 5.66 -16.42 13.59
CA ALA A 187 5.92 -15.45 12.52
C ALA A 187 4.95 -14.26 12.56
N VAL A 188 3.69 -14.46 12.98
CA VAL A 188 2.66 -13.41 13.08
C VAL A 188 3.01 -12.36 14.15
N PRO A 189 3.18 -12.71 15.44
CA PRO A 189 3.55 -11.71 16.44
C PRO A 189 4.92 -11.08 16.17
N VAL A 190 5.88 -11.79 15.61
CA VAL A 190 7.18 -11.24 15.22
C VAL A 190 7.01 -10.18 14.15
N HIS A 191 6.21 -10.42 13.11
CA HIS A 191 5.92 -9.46 12.05
C HIS A 191 5.31 -8.15 12.61
N HIS A 192 4.36 -8.23 13.55
CA HIS A 192 3.83 -7.04 14.24
C HIS A 192 4.91 -6.25 14.99
N LEU A 193 5.84 -6.94 15.66
CA LEU A 193 6.87 -6.31 16.49
C LEU A 193 8.06 -5.77 15.67
N GLU A 194 8.28 -6.28 14.47
CA GLU A 194 9.27 -5.76 13.52
C GLU A 194 8.77 -4.55 12.71
N SER A 195 7.50 -4.16 12.84
CA SER A 195 6.93 -3.02 12.14
C SER A 195 7.68 -1.73 12.46
N GLY A 196 8.18 -1.07 11.42
CA GLY A 196 8.89 0.22 11.59
C GLY A 196 8.01 1.32 12.17
N ALA A 197 6.69 1.30 11.93
CA ALA A 197 5.75 2.23 12.54
C ALA A 197 5.64 2.03 14.06
N PHE A 198 5.63 0.79 14.54
CA PHE A 198 5.66 0.45 15.96
C PHE A 198 6.94 0.95 16.64
N LEU A 199 8.10 0.69 16.03
CA LEU A 199 9.39 1.13 16.58
C LEU A 199 9.54 2.66 16.58
N LEU A 200 9.15 3.33 15.51
CA LEU A 200 9.18 4.78 15.43
C LEU A 200 8.29 5.41 16.51
N PHE A 201 7.09 4.87 16.70
CA PHE A 201 6.20 5.32 17.76
C PHE A 201 6.80 5.13 19.16
N ALA A 202 7.37 3.95 19.44
CA ALA A 202 7.95 3.61 20.75
C ALA A 202 9.15 4.49 21.14
N PHE A 203 9.99 4.80 20.16
CA PHE A 203 11.22 5.55 20.45
C PHE A 203 11.12 7.06 20.28
N PHE A 204 10.23 7.57 19.42
CA PHE A 204 10.22 8.99 19.06
C PHE A 204 8.91 9.71 19.39
N MET A 205 7.83 8.98 19.70
CA MET A 205 6.54 9.62 19.95
C MET A 205 6.08 9.47 21.41
N ILE A 206 5.93 8.24 21.92
CA ILE A 206 5.50 8.01 23.30
C ILE A 206 6.54 8.45 24.33
N SER A 207 7.82 8.51 23.93
CA SER A 207 8.95 8.88 24.77
C SER A 207 9.14 10.39 24.96
N ASP A 208 8.26 11.25 24.44
CA ASP A 208 8.37 12.71 24.58
C ASP A 208 8.36 13.11 26.08
N PRO A 209 9.48 13.66 26.61
CA PRO A 209 9.61 13.91 28.03
C PRO A 209 8.73 15.05 28.55
N LYS A 210 8.17 15.87 27.66
CA LYS A 210 7.31 17.02 28.05
C LYS A 210 5.84 16.65 28.15
N THR A 211 5.43 15.48 27.61
CA THR A 211 4.04 15.04 27.55
C THR A 211 3.78 13.74 28.34
N THR A 212 4.85 13.05 28.76
CA THR A 212 4.76 11.86 29.63
C THR A 212 4.65 12.25 31.11
N PRO A 213 4.09 11.40 32.01
CA PRO A 213 4.05 11.62 33.44
C PRO A 213 5.44 11.89 34.06
N ASP A 214 5.48 12.68 35.12
CA ASP A 214 6.74 13.05 35.75
C ASP A 214 7.32 11.93 36.63
N SER A 215 6.47 11.13 37.31
CA SER A 215 6.89 9.98 38.10
C SER A 215 7.17 8.74 37.27
N ARG A 216 8.12 7.89 37.71
CA ARG A 216 8.44 6.63 37.04
C ARG A 216 7.23 5.68 37.01
N ALA A 217 6.51 5.54 38.11
CA ALA A 217 5.31 4.72 38.19
C ALA A 217 4.20 5.20 37.23
N GLY A 218 3.98 6.55 37.20
CA GLY A 218 3.06 7.18 36.27
C GLY A 218 3.41 6.90 34.81
N ARG A 219 4.71 6.97 34.47
CA ARG A 219 5.18 6.65 33.09
C ARG A 219 4.92 5.20 32.69
N VAL A 220 5.18 4.25 33.60
CA VAL A 220 4.90 2.83 33.34
C VAL A 220 3.41 2.59 33.15
N LEU A 221 2.57 3.12 34.06
CA LEU A 221 1.10 2.99 33.93
C LEU A 221 0.58 3.62 32.64
N PHE A 222 1.07 4.81 32.30
CA PHE A 222 0.72 5.49 31.05
C PHE A 222 1.11 4.67 29.83
N ALA A 223 2.33 4.13 29.80
CA ALA A 223 2.82 3.31 28.69
C ALA A 223 2.00 2.04 28.50
N LEU A 224 1.64 1.34 29.60
CA LEU A 224 0.80 0.16 29.57
C LEU A 224 -0.64 0.49 29.12
N ALA A 225 -1.19 1.65 29.56
CA ALA A 225 -2.51 2.10 29.10
C ALA A 225 -2.51 2.40 27.59
N VAL A 226 -1.47 3.05 27.08
CA VAL A 226 -1.31 3.30 25.64
C VAL A 226 -1.15 1.98 24.87
N ALA A 227 -0.38 1.01 25.38
CA ALA A 227 -0.22 -0.30 24.76
C ALA A 227 -1.55 -1.05 24.69
N ALA A 228 -2.34 -1.07 25.77
CA ALA A 228 -3.66 -1.69 25.82
C ALA A 228 -4.65 -0.98 24.87
N GLY A 229 -4.67 0.35 24.86
CA GLY A 229 -5.50 1.14 23.95
C GLY A 229 -5.16 0.88 22.48
N ALA A 230 -3.87 0.81 22.14
CA ALA A 230 -3.42 0.50 20.78
C ALA A 230 -3.83 -0.90 20.35
N ALA A 231 -3.65 -1.91 21.22
CA ALA A 231 -4.11 -3.27 20.97
C ALA A 231 -5.64 -3.34 20.79
N TRP A 232 -6.40 -2.58 21.59
CA TRP A 232 -7.84 -2.48 21.44
C TRP A 232 -8.25 -1.91 20.09
N VAL A 233 -7.65 -0.80 19.66
CA VAL A 233 -7.93 -0.17 18.35
C VAL A 233 -7.57 -1.10 17.21
N HIS A 234 -6.39 -1.75 17.24
CA HIS A 234 -5.95 -2.64 16.17
C HIS A 234 -6.79 -3.92 16.10
N PHE A 235 -7.01 -4.59 17.23
CA PHE A 235 -7.54 -5.97 17.23
C PHE A 235 -9.05 -6.06 17.51
N ARG A 236 -9.67 -5.00 18.03
CA ARG A 236 -11.11 -4.98 18.31
C ARG A 236 -11.88 -4.00 17.44
N LEU A 237 -11.34 -2.81 17.20
CA LEU A 237 -11.98 -1.82 16.34
C LEU A 237 -11.54 -1.95 14.87
N PHE A 238 -10.46 -2.67 14.58
CA PHE A 238 -9.90 -2.88 13.25
C PHE A 238 -9.64 -1.56 12.49
N ARG A 239 -9.20 -0.53 13.23
CA ARG A 239 -8.88 0.78 12.65
C ARG A 239 -7.37 0.96 12.51
N PRO A 240 -6.89 1.60 11.42
CA PRO A 240 -5.47 1.92 11.26
C PRO A 240 -5.01 2.92 12.31
N ASN A 241 -3.70 3.08 12.45
CA ASN A 241 -3.08 4.09 13.31
C ASN A 241 -3.43 3.97 14.82
N GLY A 242 -3.65 2.74 15.32
CA GLY A 242 -4.04 2.48 16.72
C GLY A 242 -3.12 3.10 17.75
N PHE A 243 -1.81 3.19 17.48
CA PHE A 243 -0.83 3.84 18.36
C PHE A 243 -1.12 5.34 18.52
N LEU A 244 -1.47 6.03 17.44
CA LEU A 244 -1.78 7.47 17.46
C LEU A 244 -3.05 7.75 18.24
N TRP A 245 -4.10 6.97 18.00
CA TRP A 245 -5.37 7.08 18.71
C TRP A 245 -5.21 6.82 20.21
N ALA A 246 -4.51 5.73 20.57
CA ALA A 246 -4.29 5.39 21.98
C ALA A 246 -3.50 6.46 22.73
N LEU A 247 -2.45 7.01 22.11
CA LEU A 247 -1.67 8.08 22.71
C LEU A 247 -2.48 9.36 22.89
N ALA A 248 -3.26 9.75 21.88
CA ALA A 248 -4.11 10.94 21.96
C ALA A 248 -5.17 10.80 23.06
N CYS A 249 -5.84 9.65 23.15
CA CYS A 249 -6.84 9.37 24.18
C CYS A 249 -6.24 9.27 25.58
N ALA A 250 -5.02 8.77 25.75
CA ALA A 250 -4.36 8.65 27.05
C ALA A 250 -3.74 9.97 27.55
N SER A 251 -3.35 10.85 26.64
CA SER A 251 -2.64 12.11 26.97
C SER A 251 -3.39 13.03 27.94
N PRO A 252 -4.73 13.22 27.86
CA PRO A 252 -5.47 14.04 28.84
C PRO A 252 -5.43 13.53 30.28
N PHE A 253 -5.08 12.25 30.50
CA PHE A 253 -4.97 11.67 31.83
C PHE A 253 -3.60 11.91 32.48
N VAL A 254 -2.60 12.39 31.73
CA VAL A 254 -1.26 12.68 32.28
C VAL A 254 -1.31 13.68 33.46
N PRO A 255 -2.05 14.81 33.39
CA PRO A 255 -2.18 15.70 34.53
C PRO A 255 -2.80 15.06 35.78
N VAL A 256 -3.68 14.08 35.61
CA VAL A 256 -4.28 13.31 36.70
C VAL A 256 -3.23 12.41 37.34
N LEU A 257 -2.46 11.68 36.50
CA LEU A 257 -1.34 10.86 36.98
C LEU A 257 -0.28 11.66 37.71
N ASP A 258 0.05 12.89 37.24
CA ASP A 258 1.00 13.77 37.88
C ASP A 258 0.50 14.30 39.24
N ARG A 259 -0.82 14.41 39.46
CA ARG A 259 -1.42 14.75 40.75
C ARG A 259 -1.44 13.56 41.71
N LEU A 260 -1.75 12.35 41.20
CA LEU A 260 -1.83 11.15 42.03
C LEU A 260 -0.45 10.59 42.39
N LEU A 261 0.52 10.75 41.51
CA LEU A 261 1.90 10.26 41.63
C LEU A 261 2.90 11.40 41.41
N PRO A 262 2.98 12.36 42.36
CA PRO A 262 3.80 13.57 42.18
C PRO A 262 5.29 13.24 42.10
N ALA A 263 5.99 13.94 41.19
CA ALA A 263 7.45 13.90 41.07
C ALA A 263 8.00 15.21 40.48
N LEU A 264 9.31 15.35 40.49
CA LEU A 264 9.97 16.50 39.90
C LEU A 264 9.70 16.60 38.42
N ARG A 265 9.28 17.78 37.97
CA ARG A 265 9.01 18.06 36.57
C ARG A 265 10.28 17.91 35.73
N TYR A 266 10.14 17.29 34.57
CA TYR A 266 11.24 17.15 33.63
C TYR A 266 11.76 18.51 33.14
N ALA A 267 13.05 18.72 33.30
CA ALA A 267 13.81 19.79 32.66
C ALA A 267 14.86 19.18 31.73
N TRP A 268 15.13 19.84 30.60
CA TRP A 268 16.20 19.36 29.72
C TRP A 268 17.53 19.42 30.55
N PRO A 269 18.34 18.34 30.55
CA PRO A 269 19.62 18.35 31.26
C PRO A 269 20.50 19.42 30.68
N ALA A 270 21.21 20.13 31.60
CA ALA A 270 22.28 21.03 31.21
C ALA A 270 23.35 20.27 30.40
N PRO A 271 24.12 20.94 29.52
CA PRO A 271 25.21 20.30 28.81
C PRO A 271 26.13 19.57 29.80
N ILE A 272 26.35 18.27 29.57
CA ILE A 272 27.23 17.47 30.41
C ILE A 272 28.63 18.08 30.30
N PRO A 273 29.31 18.45 31.42
CA PRO A 273 30.70 18.83 31.36
C PRO A 273 31.52 17.76 30.64
N SER A 274 32.47 18.15 29.84
CA SER A 274 33.28 17.30 28.98
C SER A 274 34.11 16.20 29.70
N SER A 275 34.08 16.19 31.02
CA SER A 275 34.75 15.19 31.90
C SER A 275 33.94 13.88 32.08
N LEU A 276 32.66 13.82 31.70
CA LEU A 276 31.81 12.62 31.78
C LEU A 276 31.49 12.10 30.35
N SER A 277 32.53 11.77 29.59
CA SER A 277 32.35 11.05 28.31
C SER A 277 31.88 9.65 28.60
N LEU A 278 30.83 9.19 27.92
CA LEU A 278 30.39 7.80 27.91
C LEU A 278 31.56 6.96 27.41
N ASP A 279 32.18 6.21 28.31
CA ASP A 279 33.27 5.32 27.93
C ASP A 279 32.68 4.07 27.23
N TRP A 280 32.74 4.06 25.88
CA TRP A 280 32.40 2.92 25.04
C TRP A 280 33.23 1.65 25.32
N ARG A 281 34.22 1.77 26.20
CA ARG A 281 35.06 0.67 26.67
C ARG A 281 34.44 -0.11 27.83
N SER A 282 33.28 0.32 28.35
CA SER A 282 32.59 -0.41 29.41
C SER A 282 32.18 -1.80 28.92
N PRO A 283 32.63 -2.87 29.58
CA PRO A 283 32.40 -4.24 29.14
C PRO A 283 30.93 -4.64 29.17
N MET A 284 30.08 -3.94 29.92
CA MET A 284 28.63 -4.18 29.99
C MET A 284 27.91 -3.76 28.72
N ILE A 285 28.19 -2.57 28.17
CA ILE A 285 27.57 -2.07 26.95
C ILE A 285 28.00 -2.92 25.75
N ARG A 286 29.29 -3.30 25.69
CA ARG A 286 29.85 -4.14 24.63
C ARG A 286 29.24 -5.55 24.64
N ARG A 287 29.05 -6.16 25.82
CA ARG A 287 28.41 -7.47 25.97
C ARG A 287 26.93 -7.44 25.56
N SER A 288 26.16 -6.44 25.97
CA SER A 288 24.74 -6.32 25.62
C SER A 288 24.52 -6.12 24.13
N VAL A 289 25.36 -5.31 23.47
CA VAL A 289 25.27 -5.09 22.01
C VAL A 289 25.70 -6.34 21.24
N VAL A 290 26.77 -7.03 21.68
CA VAL A 290 27.24 -8.26 21.03
C VAL A 290 26.24 -9.39 21.23
N THR A 291 25.65 -9.56 22.41
CA THR A 291 24.62 -10.59 22.67
C THR A 291 23.36 -10.37 21.83
N LEU A 292 22.93 -9.10 21.67
CA LEU A 292 21.80 -8.75 20.83
C LEU A 292 22.08 -8.98 19.34
N LEU A 293 23.30 -8.64 18.88
CA LEU A 293 23.74 -8.89 17.50
C LEU A 293 23.84 -10.40 17.19
N THR A 294 24.30 -11.20 18.15
CA THR A 294 24.44 -12.66 17.97
C THR A 294 23.07 -13.34 17.98
N ALA A 295 22.12 -12.88 18.79
CA ALA A 295 20.76 -13.40 18.83
C ALA A 295 19.96 -13.12 17.54
N LEU A 296 20.21 -11.96 16.88
CA LEU A 296 19.58 -11.62 15.60
C LEU A 296 20.25 -12.29 14.38
N ALA A 297 21.54 -12.64 14.48
CA ALA A 297 22.27 -13.34 13.40
C ALA A 297 21.90 -14.83 13.26
N LEU A 298 21.21 -15.41 14.24
CA LEU A 298 20.74 -16.80 14.28
C LEU A 298 19.27 -16.94 13.82
N GLY A 299 18.79 -16.05 12.94
CA GLY A 299 17.47 -16.15 12.33
C GLY A 299 17.32 -17.38 11.43
N PRO A 300 16.10 -17.93 11.31
CA PRO A 300 15.85 -19.26 10.79
C PRO A 300 16.11 -19.37 9.29
N GLY A 301 17.07 -20.18 8.94
CA GLY A 301 17.23 -20.70 7.59
C GLY A 301 16.31 -21.90 7.36
N LEU A 302 15.75 -21.97 6.16
CA LEU A 302 15.10 -23.12 5.55
C LEU A 302 13.66 -23.45 6.01
N ALA A 303 12.69 -22.75 5.45
CA ALA A 303 11.31 -23.23 5.31
C ALA A 303 11.06 -23.77 3.89
N PRO A 304 10.31 -24.87 3.70
CA PRO A 304 9.91 -25.37 2.38
C PRO A 304 8.92 -24.41 1.71
N ARG A 305 8.94 -24.41 0.39
CA ARG A 305 8.11 -23.54 -0.48
C ARG A 305 6.68 -24.07 -0.59
N ALA A 306 5.69 -23.19 -0.55
CA ALA A 306 4.27 -23.50 -0.66
C ALA A 306 3.49 -22.41 -1.43
N GLU A 307 2.46 -22.74 -2.26
CA GLU A 307 1.68 -21.82 -3.12
C GLU A 307 0.25 -21.57 -2.62
N ALA A 308 -0.37 -20.42 -2.92
CA ALA A 308 -1.54 -19.90 -2.21
C ALA A 308 -2.70 -19.26 -3.03
N PHE A 309 -3.89 -19.16 -2.40
CA PHE A 309 -5.16 -18.58 -2.85
C PHE A 309 -5.89 -17.89 -1.67
N CYS A 310 -6.77 -16.90 -1.91
CA CYS A 310 -7.51 -16.16 -0.86
C CYS A 310 -8.57 -16.97 -0.09
N GLY A 311 -8.66 -18.21 -0.29
CA GLY A 311 -9.39 -19.26 0.43
C GLY A 311 -8.61 -20.54 0.29
N PHE A 312 -9.18 -21.68 0.59
CA PHE A 312 -8.57 -22.95 0.20
C PHE A 312 -9.57 -23.85 -0.51
N TYR A 313 -9.06 -24.68 -1.41
CA TYR A 313 -9.84 -25.70 -2.08
C TYR A 313 -9.77 -27.00 -1.26
N VAL A 314 -10.92 -27.63 -1.04
CA VAL A 314 -11.02 -28.98 -0.50
C VAL A 314 -11.48 -29.92 -1.60
N SER A 315 -10.70 -30.98 -1.88
CA SER A 315 -10.95 -31.96 -2.93
C SER A 315 -11.56 -33.23 -2.40
N ARG A 316 -12.35 -33.96 -3.21
CA ARG A 316 -12.85 -35.31 -2.94
C ARG A 316 -11.95 -36.41 -3.46
N ALA A 317 -11.02 -36.12 -4.37
CA ALA A 317 -10.10 -37.06 -4.99
C ALA A 317 -8.62 -36.68 -4.76
N ASP A 318 -7.69 -37.57 -5.18
CA ASP A 318 -6.24 -37.35 -5.10
C ASP A 318 -5.71 -36.34 -6.15
N THR A 319 -6.55 -35.46 -6.65
CA THR A 319 -6.15 -34.42 -7.59
C THR A 319 -5.57 -33.22 -6.85
N SER A 320 -4.32 -32.91 -7.14
CA SER A 320 -3.70 -31.64 -6.75
C SER A 320 -4.36 -30.49 -7.52
N LEU A 321 -5.11 -29.66 -6.81
CA LEU A 321 -5.73 -28.46 -7.37
C LEU A 321 -4.76 -27.29 -7.13
N PHE A 322 -4.35 -26.62 -8.22
CA PHE A 322 -3.45 -25.48 -8.16
C PHE A 322 -4.14 -24.23 -8.72
N ASN A 323 -3.89 -23.11 -8.10
CA ASN A 323 -4.20 -21.79 -8.64
C ASN A 323 -2.87 -21.03 -8.84
N LYS A 324 -2.63 -20.47 -10.04
CA LYS A 324 -1.40 -19.72 -10.33
C LYS A 324 -1.54 -18.22 -10.15
N ALA A 325 -2.74 -17.69 -10.36
CA ALA A 325 -3.03 -16.29 -10.17
C ALA A 325 -4.48 -16.10 -9.73
N SER A 326 -4.69 -15.28 -8.74
CA SER A 326 -6.03 -14.89 -8.28
C SER A 326 -6.27 -13.42 -8.58
N GLN A 327 -7.48 -13.10 -9.02
CA GLN A 327 -7.94 -11.73 -9.19
C GLN A 327 -9.07 -11.46 -8.19
N VAL A 328 -8.91 -10.41 -7.41
CA VAL A 328 -9.90 -10.00 -6.41
C VAL A 328 -10.25 -8.55 -6.62
N VAL A 329 -11.54 -8.25 -6.80
CA VAL A 329 -12.05 -6.88 -6.82
C VAL A 329 -12.64 -6.56 -5.46
N LEU A 330 -12.19 -5.48 -4.84
CA LEU A 330 -12.64 -4.97 -3.56
C LEU A 330 -13.29 -3.60 -3.76
N VAL A 331 -14.60 -3.53 -3.65
CA VAL A 331 -15.34 -2.25 -3.64
C VAL A 331 -15.57 -1.84 -2.21
N ARG A 332 -15.13 -0.63 -1.83
CA ARG A 332 -15.20 -0.18 -0.43
C ARG A 332 -15.65 1.28 -0.31
N ASP A 333 -16.64 1.52 0.57
CA ASP A 333 -16.97 2.84 1.09
C ASP A 333 -17.37 2.73 2.56
N GLY A 334 -16.66 3.40 3.45
CA GLY A 334 -16.82 3.26 4.89
C GLY A 334 -16.59 1.82 5.36
N ASP A 335 -17.58 1.20 6.00
CA ASP A 335 -17.53 -0.19 6.49
C ASP A 335 -18.23 -1.18 5.53
N ARG A 336 -18.80 -0.72 4.41
CA ARG A 336 -19.42 -1.56 3.37
C ARG A 336 -18.38 -2.05 2.38
N THR A 337 -18.39 -3.35 2.13
CA THR A 337 -17.45 -4.00 1.19
C THR A 337 -18.21 -4.94 0.26
N VAL A 338 -17.87 -4.89 -1.03
CA VAL A 338 -18.23 -5.92 -1.99
C VAL A 338 -16.93 -6.56 -2.47
N ILE A 339 -16.78 -7.87 -2.27
CA ILE A 339 -15.64 -8.65 -2.75
C ILE A 339 -16.07 -9.51 -3.93
N THR A 340 -15.37 -9.41 -5.05
CA THR A 340 -15.53 -10.30 -6.21
C THR A 340 -14.26 -11.12 -6.37
N MET A 341 -14.38 -12.44 -6.35
CA MET A 341 -13.29 -13.40 -6.44
C MET A 341 -13.34 -14.12 -7.78
N ALA A 342 -12.37 -13.83 -8.64
CA ALA A 342 -12.15 -14.54 -9.89
C ALA A 342 -10.89 -15.40 -9.74
N SER A 343 -11.07 -16.72 -9.82
CA SER A 343 -9.99 -17.67 -9.58
C SER A 343 -9.67 -18.45 -10.84
N ASP A 344 -8.39 -18.49 -11.20
CA ASP A 344 -7.87 -19.35 -12.27
C ASP A 344 -7.55 -20.73 -11.68
N PHE A 345 -8.57 -21.60 -11.58
CA PHE A 345 -8.35 -22.94 -11.08
C PHE A 345 -8.06 -23.93 -12.24
N ARG A 346 -7.22 -24.93 -11.95
CA ARG A 346 -6.95 -26.05 -12.84
C ARG A 346 -7.31 -27.36 -12.13
N GLY A 347 -8.23 -28.13 -12.73
CA GLY A 347 -8.71 -29.40 -12.18
C GLY A 347 -10.16 -29.70 -12.59
N SER A 348 -10.71 -30.83 -12.10
CA SER A 348 -12.11 -31.18 -12.34
C SER A 348 -13.02 -30.40 -11.39
N PRO A 349 -13.99 -29.62 -11.87
CA PRO A 349 -14.93 -28.89 -11.02
C PRO A 349 -15.84 -29.79 -10.20
N ARG A 350 -15.86 -31.09 -10.47
CA ARG A 350 -16.71 -32.09 -9.80
C ARG A 350 -16.34 -32.36 -8.35
N GLU A 351 -15.13 -32.00 -7.94
CA GLU A 351 -14.49 -32.61 -6.79
C GLU A 351 -14.00 -31.61 -5.74
N PHE A 352 -14.32 -30.32 -5.86
CA PHE A 352 -13.83 -29.33 -4.92
C PHE A 352 -14.91 -28.37 -4.39
N ALA A 353 -14.63 -27.78 -3.24
CA ALA A 353 -15.32 -26.61 -2.75
C ALA A 353 -14.31 -25.54 -2.36
N MET A 354 -14.67 -24.29 -2.57
CA MET A 354 -13.94 -23.12 -2.13
C MET A 354 -14.42 -22.73 -0.74
N VAL A 355 -13.48 -22.57 0.20
CA VAL A 355 -13.77 -22.14 1.56
C VAL A 355 -13.12 -20.80 1.82
N VAL A 356 -13.91 -19.76 2.06
CA VAL A 356 -13.47 -18.37 2.26
C VAL A 356 -13.94 -17.88 3.62
N PRO A 357 -13.04 -17.40 4.50
CA PRO A 357 -13.45 -16.76 5.74
C PRO A 357 -14.01 -15.37 5.46
N VAL A 358 -15.17 -15.08 6.02
CA VAL A 358 -15.86 -13.79 5.91
C VAL A 358 -16.11 -13.19 7.29
N PRO A 359 -16.07 -11.86 7.46
CA PRO A 359 -16.12 -11.24 8.79
C PRO A 359 -17.51 -11.29 9.45
N THR A 360 -18.58 -11.55 8.67
CA THR A 360 -19.96 -11.54 9.13
C THR A 360 -20.75 -12.73 8.55
N ALA A 361 -21.91 -13.03 9.10
CA ALA A 361 -22.87 -13.93 8.46
C ALA A 361 -23.40 -13.28 7.18
N ILE A 362 -23.51 -14.07 6.12
CA ILE A 362 -23.91 -13.61 4.78
C ILE A 362 -25.28 -14.19 4.44
N THR A 363 -26.22 -13.35 4.03
CA THR A 363 -27.54 -13.76 3.53
C THR A 363 -27.50 -14.02 2.02
N ARG A 364 -28.57 -14.62 1.48
CA ARG A 364 -28.70 -14.93 0.06
C ARG A 364 -28.59 -13.69 -0.83
N GLU A 365 -29.20 -12.60 -0.41
CA GLU A 365 -29.26 -11.33 -1.15
C GLU A 365 -27.91 -10.63 -1.24
N GLN A 366 -26.97 -11.01 -0.39
CA GLN A 366 -25.59 -10.49 -0.36
C GLN A 366 -24.64 -11.26 -1.30
N ILE A 367 -25.13 -12.31 -1.96
CA ILE A 367 -24.31 -13.19 -2.82
C ILE A 367 -24.78 -13.07 -4.25
N HIS A 368 -23.83 -12.81 -5.15
CA HIS A 368 -24.04 -12.69 -6.58
C HIS A 368 -22.96 -13.47 -7.35
N VAL A 369 -23.24 -13.81 -8.60
CA VAL A 369 -22.24 -14.36 -9.54
C VAL A 369 -22.00 -13.29 -10.61
N ALA A 370 -20.79 -12.77 -10.63
CA ALA A 370 -20.40 -11.71 -11.55
C ALA A 370 -20.00 -12.25 -12.92
N ASP A 371 -19.94 -11.38 -13.92
CA ASP A 371 -19.52 -11.73 -15.26
C ASP A 371 -17.99 -11.62 -15.39
N ALA A 372 -17.34 -12.71 -15.81
CA ALA A 372 -15.89 -12.76 -15.99
C ALA A 372 -15.34 -11.72 -17.00
N PRO A 373 -16.01 -11.38 -18.12
CA PRO A 373 -15.55 -10.34 -19.02
C PRO A 373 -15.36 -8.97 -18.37
N ILE A 374 -16.13 -8.62 -17.32
CA ILE A 374 -16.01 -7.32 -16.65
C ILE A 374 -14.72 -7.26 -15.79
N VAL A 375 -14.39 -8.37 -15.14
CA VAL A 375 -13.11 -8.46 -14.41
C VAL A 375 -11.94 -8.42 -15.39
N ALA A 376 -12.04 -9.08 -16.54
CA ALA A 376 -11.04 -9.02 -17.60
C ALA A 376 -10.92 -7.59 -18.20
N HIS A 377 -12.02 -6.85 -18.32
CA HIS A 377 -12.00 -5.45 -18.76
C HIS A 377 -11.29 -4.55 -17.72
N LEU A 378 -11.60 -4.73 -16.44
CA LEU A 378 -10.91 -4.02 -15.36
C LEU A 378 -9.41 -4.32 -15.34
N ASP A 379 -9.03 -5.58 -15.56
CA ASP A 379 -7.63 -6.00 -15.68
C ASP A 379 -6.94 -5.30 -16.86
N ALA A 380 -7.53 -5.32 -18.05
CA ALA A 380 -7.00 -4.66 -19.24
C ALA A 380 -6.92 -3.14 -19.09
N TYR A 381 -7.90 -2.52 -18.41
CA TYR A 381 -7.93 -1.08 -18.14
C TYR A 381 -6.79 -0.65 -17.21
N THR A 382 -6.41 -1.47 -16.24
CA THR A 382 -5.45 -1.13 -15.18
C THR A 382 -4.06 -1.77 -15.38
N ALA A 383 -3.88 -2.64 -16.38
CA ALA A 383 -2.63 -3.37 -16.58
C ALA A 383 -1.46 -2.45 -16.96
N PRO A 384 -0.24 -2.76 -16.53
CA PRO A 384 0.97 -2.11 -17.03
C PRO A 384 1.08 -2.23 -18.54
N ARG A 385 1.57 -1.16 -19.20
CA ARG A 385 1.52 -1.05 -20.65
C ARG A 385 2.73 -0.39 -21.28
N LEU A 386 2.88 -0.58 -22.60
CA LEU A 386 3.81 0.17 -23.44
C LEU A 386 3.14 1.41 -23.99
N VAL A 387 3.90 2.51 -24.04
CA VAL A 387 3.50 3.76 -24.68
C VAL A 387 4.55 4.12 -25.73
N GLU A 388 4.13 4.38 -26.95
CA GLU A 388 5.01 4.67 -28.06
C GLU A 388 5.03 6.16 -28.38
N TYR A 389 6.22 6.73 -28.46
CA TYR A 389 6.44 8.09 -28.95
C TYR A 389 7.33 8.05 -30.17
N TYR A 390 7.09 8.96 -31.10
CA TYR A 390 7.85 9.09 -32.34
C TYR A 390 8.50 10.48 -32.38
N ASP A 391 9.80 10.53 -32.59
CA ASP A 391 10.50 11.78 -32.74
C ASP A 391 10.11 12.45 -34.04
N GLY A 392 9.92 13.75 -34.03
CA GLY A 392 9.69 14.57 -35.23
C GLY A 392 10.95 14.74 -36.08
N ASN A 393 10.78 15.21 -37.32
CA ASN A 393 11.89 15.54 -38.18
C ASN A 393 12.80 16.59 -37.52
N PRO A 394 14.07 16.29 -37.23
CA PRO A 394 15.00 17.24 -36.58
C PRO A 394 15.29 18.49 -37.39
N CYS A 395 14.95 18.50 -38.69
CA CYS A 395 15.10 19.61 -39.60
C CYS A 395 13.81 20.42 -39.79
N ALA A 396 12.69 20.04 -39.18
CA ALA A 396 11.46 20.80 -39.28
C ALA A 396 11.50 22.08 -38.41
N VAL A 397 11.14 23.19 -39.01
CA VAL A 397 10.93 24.45 -38.27
C VAL A 397 9.63 24.29 -37.48
N PRO A 398 9.60 24.57 -36.17
CA PRO A 398 8.37 24.45 -35.39
C PRO A 398 7.26 25.34 -35.93
N SER A 399 6.22 24.77 -36.50
CA SER A 399 4.99 25.47 -36.84
C SER A 399 3.96 25.31 -35.72
N PRO A 400 3.24 26.37 -35.32
CA PRO A 400 2.35 26.34 -34.12
C PRO A 400 1.00 25.67 -34.34
N ALA A 401 0.87 24.69 -35.24
CA ALA A 401 -0.43 24.12 -35.58
C ALA A 401 -0.38 22.60 -35.78
N ALA A 402 -0.15 21.83 -34.71
CA ALA A 402 -0.41 20.38 -34.74
C ALA A 402 -0.58 19.79 -33.33
N ALA A 403 -1.62 20.22 -32.63
CA ALA A 403 -1.97 19.62 -31.33
C ALA A 403 -3.50 19.51 -31.22
N MET A 404 -4.12 18.74 -32.12
CA MET A 404 -5.52 18.27 -31.94
C MET A 404 -5.84 17.25 -33.03
N ASP A 405 -5.81 15.96 -32.69
CA ASP A 405 -6.71 14.93 -33.24
C ASP A 405 -6.25 13.52 -32.81
N ALA A 406 -6.91 12.96 -31.80
CA ALA A 406 -7.07 11.51 -31.70
C ALA A 406 -8.01 11.14 -30.52
N ALA A 407 -9.29 11.09 -30.80
CA ALA A 407 -10.22 10.38 -29.95
C ALA A 407 -11.32 9.78 -30.82
N ARG A 408 -11.48 8.48 -30.80
CA ARG A 408 -12.77 7.76 -30.96
C ARG A 408 -12.60 6.29 -31.29
N ALA A 409 -13.15 5.39 -30.48
CA ALA A 409 -14.26 4.51 -30.83
C ALA A 409 -14.47 3.35 -29.82
N MET A 410 -15.72 3.04 -29.57
CA MET A 410 -16.26 2.16 -28.51
C MET A 410 -17.13 1.01 -29.05
N GLY A 411 -17.37 -0.04 -28.27
CA GLY A 411 -18.57 -0.47 -27.52
C GLY A 411 -19.07 -1.87 -27.88
N ALA A 412 -19.50 -2.69 -27.04
CA ALA A 412 -20.48 -3.02 -26.03
C ALA A 412 -21.21 -4.38 -26.25
N MET A 413 -21.60 -5.12 -25.25
CA MET A 413 -22.94 -5.60 -24.82
C MET A 413 -23.01 -6.92 -24.03
N ARG A 414 -23.77 -7.03 -23.11
CA ARG A 414 -24.73 -7.56 -22.09
C ARG A 414 -25.37 -8.92 -22.40
N GLN A 415 -25.93 -9.75 -21.51
CA GLN A 415 -26.70 -9.81 -20.23
C GLN A 415 -27.01 -11.31 -19.91
N SER A 416 -27.55 -11.85 -18.84
CA SER A 416 -27.98 -11.82 -17.47
C SER A 416 -28.79 -13.09 -17.04
N VAL A 417 -28.81 -13.48 -15.78
CA VAL A 417 -29.72 -13.69 -14.63
C VAL A 417 -30.28 -15.08 -14.24
N ALA A 418 -30.05 -15.46 -12.98
CA ALA A 418 -30.82 -16.07 -11.83
C ALA A 418 -31.49 -17.46 -11.95
N GLU A 419 -31.68 -18.25 -10.94
CA GLU A 419 -31.89 -18.43 -9.49
C GLU A 419 -32.13 -19.93 -9.10
N ALA A 420 -31.97 -20.48 -7.98
CA ALA A 420 -32.54 -20.74 -6.67
C ALA A 420 -32.30 -22.12 -5.99
N LEU A 421 -32.23 -22.18 -4.77
CA LEU A 421 -32.35 -22.75 -3.42
C LEU A 421 -32.68 -24.23 -3.06
N LYS A 422 -32.07 -24.80 -2.01
CA LYS A 422 -32.40 -25.36 -0.66
C LYS A 422 -31.92 -26.81 -0.39
N ARG A 423 -31.48 -27.31 0.76
CA ARG A 423 -31.42 -27.20 2.24
C ARG A 423 -30.82 -28.50 2.85
N GLU A 424 -30.03 -28.51 3.96
CA GLU A 424 -30.19 -29.39 5.15
C GLU A 424 -29.08 -29.33 6.23
N LYS A 425 -29.37 -29.77 7.45
CA LYS A 425 -28.72 -29.51 8.75
C LYS A 425 -28.14 -30.75 9.43
N SER A 426 -27.07 -30.61 10.14
CA SER A 426 -26.66 -30.99 11.53
C SER A 426 -25.27 -31.65 11.63
N LEU A 427 -24.41 -31.06 12.47
CA LEU A 427 -23.27 -31.72 13.17
C LEU A 427 -22.34 -30.65 13.82
N GLY A 428 -22.83 -29.91 14.86
CA GLY A 428 -21.99 -28.95 15.59
C GLY A 428 -21.45 -27.76 14.78
N VAL A 429 -21.61 -27.84 13.49
CA VAL A 429 -21.52 -26.76 12.51
C VAL A 429 -22.93 -26.30 12.25
N THR A 430 -23.26 -25.10 12.66
CA THR A 430 -24.56 -24.54 12.30
C THR A 430 -24.40 -24.07 10.86
N ILE A 431 -25.09 -24.74 9.93
CA ILE A 431 -25.32 -24.19 8.59
C ILE A 431 -26.30 -23.04 8.84
N GLU A 432 -25.81 -21.81 8.88
CA GLU A 432 -26.64 -20.62 9.05
C GLU A 432 -27.56 -20.45 7.84
N ALA A 433 -27.06 -20.84 6.65
CA ALA A 433 -27.84 -20.80 5.43
C ALA A 433 -27.23 -21.66 4.32
N ARG A 434 -28.08 -22.09 3.37
CA ARG A 434 -27.70 -22.76 2.13
C ARG A 434 -28.40 -22.07 0.98
N TYR A 435 -27.64 -21.78 -0.09
CA TYR A 435 -28.14 -21.11 -1.28
C TYR A 435 -27.58 -21.77 -2.54
N THR A 436 -28.37 -21.84 -3.62
CA THR A 436 -27.84 -22.06 -4.96
C THR A 436 -27.85 -20.72 -5.69
N VAL A 437 -26.70 -20.29 -6.20
CA VAL A 437 -26.53 -19.02 -6.91
C VAL A 437 -25.68 -19.29 -8.15
N GLY A 438 -26.29 -19.15 -9.35
CA GLY A 438 -25.66 -19.58 -10.59
C GLY A 438 -25.22 -21.04 -10.53
N GLU A 439 -23.99 -21.32 -10.91
CA GLU A 439 -23.36 -22.65 -10.87
C GLU A 439 -22.84 -23.08 -9.49
N TYR A 440 -23.17 -22.36 -8.42
CA TYR A 440 -22.65 -22.64 -7.09
C TYR A 440 -23.74 -23.01 -6.08
N ASP A 441 -23.52 -24.09 -5.35
CA ASP A 441 -24.18 -24.37 -4.09
C ASP A 441 -23.36 -23.77 -2.94
N ILE A 442 -23.93 -22.83 -2.24
CA ILE A 442 -23.27 -22.04 -1.21
C ILE A 442 -23.79 -22.40 0.16
N LEU A 443 -22.87 -22.58 1.10
CA LEU A 443 -23.16 -22.83 2.51
C LEU A 443 -22.49 -21.74 3.34
N ILE A 444 -23.24 -21.10 4.19
CA ILE A 444 -22.71 -20.19 5.21
C ILE A 444 -22.61 -20.98 6.51
N LEU A 445 -21.37 -21.15 6.96
CA LEU A 445 -21.09 -21.94 8.15
C LEU A 445 -20.57 -21.04 9.27
N SER A 446 -21.15 -21.19 10.45
CA SER A 446 -20.50 -20.78 11.69
C SER A 446 -19.98 -22.04 12.40
N ALA A 447 -18.76 -21.93 12.90
CA ALA A 447 -18.17 -23.00 13.70
C ALA A 447 -17.72 -22.44 15.05
N THR A 448 -18.00 -23.17 16.10
CA THR A 448 -17.54 -22.84 17.47
C THR A 448 -16.16 -23.45 17.74
N GLN A 449 -15.80 -24.49 17.00
CA GLN A 449 -14.52 -25.20 17.09
C GLN A 449 -14.01 -25.56 15.69
N SER A 450 -12.68 -25.48 15.49
CA SER A 450 -12.04 -25.87 14.23
C SER A 450 -12.27 -27.34 13.89
N SER A 451 -12.26 -28.23 14.90
CA SER A 451 -12.55 -29.65 14.75
C SER A 451 -13.95 -29.91 14.18
N GLY A 452 -14.96 -29.11 14.54
CA GLY A 452 -16.32 -29.24 14.02
C GLY A 452 -16.39 -28.94 12.51
N LEU A 453 -15.79 -27.84 12.06
CA LEU A 453 -15.75 -27.50 10.63
C LEU A 453 -14.95 -28.53 9.82
N GLU A 454 -13.82 -28.98 10.35
CA GLU A 454 -13.01 -30.02 9.72
C GLU A 454 -13.76 -31.36 9.63
N THR A 455 -14.41 -31.77 10.73
CA THR A 455 -15.23 -32.99 10.74
C THR A 455 -16.34 -32.90 9.73
N TRP A 456 -17.05 -31.77 9.67
CA TRP A 456 -18.09 -31.54 8.67
C TRP A 456 -17.57 -31.62 7.24
N LEU A 457 -16.41 -30.98 6.95
CA LEU A 457 -15.78 -31.07 5.62
C LEU A 457 -15.39 -32.50 5.27
N ARG A 458 -14.79 -33.26 6.21
CA ARG A 458 -14.41 -34.66 6.01
C ARG A 458 -15.63 -35.57 5.78
N GLU A 459 -16.69 -35.40 6.58
CA GLU A 459 -17.95 -36.16 6.43
C GLU A 459 -18.67 -35.86 5.11
N ASN A 460 -18.49 -34.63 4.57
CA ASN A 460 -18.95 -34.30 3.22
C ASN A 460 -17.98 -34.74 2.12
N GLY A 461 -16.95 -35.54 2.47
CA GLY A 461 -16.03 -36.18 1.56
C GLY A 461 -14.84 -35.30 1.13
N TYR A 462 -14.63 -34.16 1.78
CA TYR A 462 -13.50 -33.28 1.45
C TYR A 462 -12.24 -33.62 2.23
N ARG A 463 -11.10 -33.60 1.55
CA ARG A 463 -9.79 -33.74 2.18
C ARG A 463 -9.28 -32.36 2.60
N ILE A 464 -8.91 -32.24 3.86
CA ILE A 464 -8.38 -31.00 4.43
C ILE A 464 -6.85 -31.08 4.38
N PRO A 465 -6.18 -30.08 3.79
CA PRO A 465 -4.71 -30.02 3.74
C PRO A 465 -4.10 -29.97 5.14
N ARG A 466 -2.85 -30.44 5.27
CA ARG A 466 -2.08 -30.35 6.50
C ARG A 466 -1.84 -28.88 6.87
N GLY A 467 -2.07 -28.50 8.14
CA GLY A 467 -1.91 -27.12 8.63
C GLY A 467 -3.16 -26.25 8.50
N ALA A 468 -4.20 -26.68 7.76
CA ALA A 468 -5.45 -25.92 7.65
C ALA A 468 -6.16 -25.76 9.01
N SER A 469 -6.07 -26.76 9.88
CA SER A 469 -6.69 -26.76 11.22
C SER A 469 -6.27 -25.58 12.07
N GLU A 470 -5.00 -25.25 12.08
CA GLU A 470 -4.43 -24.14 12.86
C GLU A 470 -4.95 -22.80 12.34
N VAL A 471 -4.94 -22.61 11.03
CA VAL A 471 -5.41 -21.40 10.39
C VAL A 471 -6.92 -21.22 10.54
N LEU A 472 -7.71 -22.28 10.33
CA LEU A 472 -9.15 -22.29 10.59
C LEU A 472 -9.46 -21.96 12.05
N GLY A 473 -8.71 -22.55 12.99
CA GLY A 473 -8.84 -22.29 14.42
C GLY A 473 -8.62 -20.81 14.76
N SER A 474 -7.66 -20.15 14.15
CA SER A 474 -7.41 -18.72 14.31
C SER A 474 -8.60 -17.89 13.84
N TYR A 475 -9.15 -18.14 12.65
CA TYR A 475 -10.31 -17.41 12.13
C TYR A 475 -11.58 -17.64 12.95
N ILE A 476 -11.79 -18.86 13.44
CA ILE A 476 -12.95 -19.19 14.31
C ILE A 476 -12.86 -18.41 15.63
N ARG A 477 -11.68 -18.37 16.27
CA ARG A 477 -11.46 -17.58 17.49
C ARG A 477 -11.60 -16.06 17.23
N GLN A 478 -11.36 -15.61 16.00
CA GLN A 478 -11.67 -14.25 15.56
C GLN A 478 -13.16 -14.01 15.21
N GLN A 479 -14.02 -15.00 15.45
CA GLN A 479 -15.47 -14.97 15.18
C GLN A 479 -15.83 -14.77 13.70
N MET A 480 -14.96 -15.19 12.79
CA MET A 480 -15.26 -15.19 11.36
C MET A 480 -16.23 -16.32 10.99
N ARG A 481 -17.00 -16.11 9.95
CA ARG A 481 -17.85 -17.11 9.32
C ARG A 481 -17.14 -17.70 8.10
N PHE A 482 -17.63 -18.83 7.62
CA PHE A 482 -17.07 -19.49 6.46
C PHE A 482 -18.10 -19.56 5.35
N PHE A 483 -17.75 -18.96 4.24
CA PHE A 483 -18.46 -19.07 2.99
C PHE A 483 -17.90 -20.28 2.24
N VAL A 484 -18.71 -21.31 2.06
CA VAL A 484 -18.32 -22.53 1.35
C VAL A 484 -19.10 -22.60 0.03
N ALA A 485 -18.40 -22.46 -1.10
CA ALA A 485 -18.99 -22.57 -2.42
C ALA A 485 -18.58 -23.88 -3.09
N ARG A 486 -19.55 -24.67 -3.49
CA ARG A 486 -19.39 -25.90 -4.22
C ARG A 486 -19.98 -25.76 -5.62
N VAL A 487 -19.32 -26.31 -6.63
CA VAL A 487 -19.83 -26.25 -8.00
C VAL A 487 -21.01 -27.23 -8.16
N ASN A 488 -22.15 -26.72 -8.61
CA ASN A 488 -23.32 -27.49 -8.98
C ASN A 488 -23.25 -27.79 -10.50
N LEU A 489 -22.85 -28.99 -10.83
CA LEU A 489 -22.62 -29.38 -12.22
C LEU A 489 -23.88 -29.39 -13.06
N ALA A 490 -25.04 -29.71 -12.46
CA ALA A 490 -26.31 -29.68 -13.14
C ALA A 490 -26.69 -28.27 -13.58
N GLU A 491 -26.48 -27.30 -12.67
CA GLU A 491 -26.70 -25.88 -12.97
C GLU A 491 -25.66 -25.35 -13.95
N GLN A 492 -24.39 -25.72 -13.81
CA GLN A 492 -23.33 -25.35 -14.74
C GLN A 492 -23.66 -25.82 -16.17
N ALA A 493 -24.08 -27.08 -16.34
CA ALA A 493 -24.48 -27.63 -17.63
C ALA A 493 -25.74 -26.95 -18.17
N ARG A 494 -26.72 -26.66 -17.31
CA ARG A 494 -27.97 -25.96 -17.68
C ARG A 494 -27.69 -24.54 -18.17
N LEU A 495 -26.74 -23.85 -17.54
CA LEU A 495 -26.33 -22.47 -17.88
C LEU A 495 -25.39 -22.44 -19.11
N GLY A 496 -24.84 -23.57 -19.54
CA GLY A 496 -23.90 -23.67 -20.67
C GLY A 496 -22.56 -22.99 -20.43
N VAL A 497 -22.15 -22.77 -19.14
CA VAL A 497 -20.91 -22.08 -18.79
C VAL A 497 -19.74 -23.06 -18.80
N ALA A 498 -18.72 -22.78 -19.62
CA ALA A 498 -17.54 -23.63 -19.74
C ALA A 498 -16.53 -23.40 -18.61
N THR A 499 -16.50 -22.19 -18.05
CA THR A 499 -15.60 -21.77 -16.97
C THR A 499 -16.42 -21.27 -15.78
N LEU A 500 -15.87 -21.40 -14.58
CA LEU A 500 -16.52 -20.87 -13.36
C LEU A 500 -16.50 -19.33 -13.36
N ARG A 501 -17.66 -18.74 -13.12
CA ARG A 501 -17.79 -17.29 -13.05
C ARG A 501 -17.36 -16.75 -11.69
N PRO A 502 -16.91 -15.48 -11.59
CA PRO A 502 -16.52 -14.87 -10.33
C PRO A 502 -17.67 -14.84 -9.32
N ILE A 503 -17.37 -15.19 -8.07
CA ILE A 503 -18.33 -15.07 -6.97
C ILE A 503 -18.17 -13.69 -6.33
N GLN A 504 -19.29 -13.02 -6.09
CA GLN A 504 -19.37 -11.72 -5.46
C GLN A 504 -20.14 -11.82 -4.13
N VAL A 505 -19.60 -11.19 -3.09
CA VAL A 505 -20.19 -11.19 -1.75
C VAL A 505 -20.15 -9.77 -1.18
N ALA A 506 -21.30 -9.25 -0.75
CA ALA A 506 -21.43 -7.96 -0.08
C ALA A 506 -21.55 -8.15 1.42
N TYR A 507 -20.86 -7.34 2.21
CA TYR A 507 -20.97 -7.35 3.67
C TYR A 507 -20.58 -6.00 4.30
N GLU A 508 -20.96 -5.82 5.56
CA GLU A 508 -20.62 -4.64 6.34
C GLU A 508 -19.74 -5.04 7.52
N SER A 509 -18.52 -4.48 7.58
CA SER A 509 -17.54 -4.79 8.61
C SER A 509 -16.46 -3.72 8.68
N PRO A 510 -15.97 -3.35 9.88
CA PRO A 510 -14.80 -2.50 10.00
C PRO A 510 -13.50 -3.17 9.50
N LYS A 511 -13.49 -4.51 9.34
CA LYS A 511 -12.34 -5.24 8.81
C LYS A 511 -12.22 -5.02 7.30
N PHE A 512 -11.24 -4.25 6.88
CA PHE A 512 -10.86 -4.15 5.48
C PHE A 512 -9.63 -5.01 5.24
N MET A 513 -9.86 -6.28 4.96
CA MET A 513 -8.81 -7.28 4.87
C MET A 513 -9.10 -8.33 3.78
N LEU A 514 -8.04 -8.97 3.32
CA LEU A 514 -8.11 -10.10 2.42
C LEU A 514 -7.40 -11.31 3.06
N PRO A 515 -8.12 -12.42 3.33
CA PRO A 515 -7.54 -13.58 3.99
C PRO A 515 -6.63 -14.35 3.03
N LEU A 516 -5.31 -14.30 3.26
CA LEU A 516 -4.31 -15.03 2.47
C LEU A 516 -3.92 -16.37 3.09
N ARG A 517 -3.96 -16.46 4.42
CA ARG A 517 -3.36 -17.57 5.18
C ARG A 517 -3.94 -18.93 4.82
N LEU A 518 -5.26 -19.02 4.57
CA LEU A 518 -5.88 -20.27 4.15
C LEU A 518 -5.42 -20.71 2.77
N GLY A 519 -5.27 -19.77 1.86
CA GLY A 519 -4.78 -20.05 0.54
C GLY A 519 -3.38 -20.67 0.53
N MET A 520 -2.51 -20.17 1.38
CA MET A 520 -1.14 -20.69 1.51
C MET A 520 -1.04 -22.15 1.96
N VAL A 521 -2.11 -22.73 2.51
CA VAL A 521 -2.13 -24.12 2.97
C VAL A 521 -2.15 -25.14 1.81
N ASN A 522 -2.72 -24.77 0.65
CA ASN A 522 -2.81 -25.66 -0.52
C ASN A 522 -1.69 -25.45 -1.54
N ALA A 523 -0.75 -24.64 -1.23
CA ALA A 523 0.15 -24.02 -2.16
C ALA A 523 1.46 -24.80 -2.37
N ASP A 524 2.02 -24.79 -3.60
CA ASP A 524 3.26 -25.45 -4.02
C ASP A 524 4.31 -24.41 -4.49
N GLY A 525 4.56 -23.34 -3.66
CA GLY A 525 5.48 -22.22 -3.91
C GLY A 525 4.83 -20.84 -3.84
N PRO A 526 5.51 -19.76 -4.25
CA PRO A 526 4.96 -18.41 -4.26
C PRO A 526 3.80 -18.23 -5.23
N GLN A 527 2.79 -17.44 -4.84
CA GLN A 527 1.61 -17.15 -5.65
C GLN A 527 1.49 -15.69 -6.06
N GLU A 528 0.77 -15.47 -7.16
CA GLU A 528 0.42 -14.17 -7.67
C GLU A 528 -1.03 -13.81 -7.28
N LEU A 529 -1.22 -12.60 -6.80
CA LEU A 529 -2.52 -12.03 -6.48
C LEU A 529 -2.63 -10.63 -7.05
N PHE A 530 -3.68 -10.39 -7.83
CA PHE A 530 -4.06 -9.06 -8.27
C PHE A 530 -5.26 -8.58 -7.46
N VAL A 531 -5.12 -7.43 -6.79
CA VAL A 531 -6.19 -6.79 -6.05
C VAL A 531 -6.57 -5.49 -6.76
N TYR A 532 -7.81 -5.39 -7.17
CA TYR A 532 -8.40 -4.18 -7.75
C TYR A 532 -9.29 -3.56 -6.68
N ALA A 533 -8.86 -2.48 -6.08
CA ALA A 533 -9.66 -1.75 -5.10
C ALA A 533 -10.38 -0.57 -5.80
N LEU A 534 -11.70 -0.55 -5.69
CA LEU A 534 -12.57 0.52 -6.18
C LEU A 534 -13.10 1.26 -4.94
N THR A 535 -12.74 2.51 -4.81
CA THR A 535 -13.04 3.33 -3.63
C THR A 535 -13.55 4.71 -4.03
N ARG A 536 -13.97 5.48 -3.05
CA ARG A 536 -14.51 6.82 -3.28
C ARG A 536 -13.53 7.93 -2.95
N LYS A 537 -12.70 7.75 -1.93
CA LYS A 537 -11.83 8.82 -1.41
C LYS A 537 -10.49 8.91 -2.13
N GLY A 538 -9.85 7.78 -2.40
CA GLY A 538 -8.55 7.74 -3.03
C GLY A 538 -7.95 6.33 -3.02
N ARG A 539 -6.65 6.21 -3.24
CA ARG A 539 -5.98 4.92 -3.40
C ARG A 539 -6.00 4.08 -2.11
N VAL A 540 -5.93 2.78 -2.30
CA VAL A 540 -5.80 1.79 -1.23
C VAL A 540 -4.34 1.37 -1.07
N GLU A 541 -3.91 1.22 0.18
CA GLU A 541 -2.60 0.65 0.53
C GLU A 541 -2.72 -0.37 1.66
N SER A 542 -1.70 -1.23 1.80
CA SER A 542 -1.62 -2.16 2.92
C SER A 542 -1.14 -1.44 4.20
N THR A 543 -1.73 -1.80 5.34
CA THR A 543 -1.32 -1.26 6.64
C THR A 543 -0.26 -2.08 7.34
N ASN A 544 -0.15 -3.37 7.01
CA ASN A 544 0.78 -4.31 7.64
C ASN A 544 1.93 -4.77 6.72
N TYR A 545 1.85 -4.48 5.42
CA TYR A 545 2.94 -4.66 4.47
C TYR A 545 3.23 -3.35 3.75
N ARG A 546 4.45 -3.21 3.25
CA ARG A 546 4.83 -2.03 2.49
C ARG A 546 4.16 -2.03 1.12
N THR A 547 3.49 -0.94 0.77
CA THR A 547 3.00 -0.72 -0.60
C THR A 547 4.03 0.09 -1.37
N VAL A 548 4.51 -0.45 -2.49
CA VAL A 548 5.60 0.09 -3.31
C VAL A 548 5.09 0.36 -4.71
N LYS A 549 5.30 1.57 -5.23
CA LYS A 549 5.04 1.87 -6.64
C LYS A 549 6.08 1.16 -7.51
N LEU A 550 5.64 0.51 -8.59
CA LEU A 550 6.57 -0.05 -9.57
C LEU A 550 7.41 1.06 -10.21
N ARG A 551 8.64 0.73 -10.55
CA ARG A 551 9.50 1.64 -11.31
C ARG A 551 9.01 1.70 -12.76
N THR A 552 8.44 2.83 -13.13
CA THR A 552 7.76 3.09 -14.40
C THR A 552 8.19 4.43 -14.98
N ASP A 553 7.58 4.85 -16.09
CA ASP A 553 7.92 6.10 -16.80
C ASP A 553 9.38 6.13 -17.29
N VAL A 554 9.90 4.99 -17.69
CA VAL A 554 11.27 4.84 -18.15
C VAL A 554 11.31 4.44 -19.62
N GLU A 555 12.28 5.00 -20.35
CA GLU A 555 12.53 4.64 -21.73
C GLU A 555 13.28 3.29 -21.81
N ILE A 556 12.78 2.38 -22.65
CA ILE A 556 13.34 1.05 -22.88
C ILE A 556 13.52 0.77 -24.38
N PRO A 557 14.38 -0.19 -24.76
CA PRO A 557 14.63 -0.51 -26.16
C PRO A 557 13.39 -0.87 -26.96
N ALA A 558 13.30 -0.35 -28.18
CA ALA A 558 12.13 -0.50 -29.05
C ALA A 558 11.78 -1.96 -29.43
N TYR A 559 12.74 -2.91 -29.36
CA TYR A 559 12.44 -4.33 -29.64
C TYR A 559 11.49 -4.96 -28.62
N VAL A 560 11.35 -4.36 -27.43
CA VAL A 560 10.39 -4.80 -26.40
C VAL A 560 8.94 -4.56 -26.81
N LYS A 561 8.69 -3.90 -27.94
CA LYS A 561 7.35 -3.75 -28.55
C LYS A 561 6.64 -5.08 -28.80
N ASP A 562 7.38 -6.14 -29.11
CA ASP A 562 6.79 -7.46 -29.26
C ASP A 562 6.08 -7.92 -27.98
N PRO A 563 4.80 -8.36 -28.04
CA PRO A 563 4.02 -8.74 -26.86
C PRO A 563 4.67 -9.83 -26.01
N ALA A 564 5.38 -10.79 -26.63
CA ALA A 564 6.08 -11.85 -25.91
C ALA A 564 7.31 -11.30 -25.18
N GLU A 565 8.04 -10.37 -25.80
CA GLU A 565 9.19 -9.69 -25.20
C GLU A 565 8.75 -8.76 -24.07
N PHE A 566 7.64 -8.04 -24.25
CA PHE A 566 7.08 -7.22 -23.19
C PHE A 566 6.68 -8.07 -21.98
N THR A 567 5.97 -9.17 -22.20
CA THR A 567 5.59 -10.10 -21.12
C THR A 567 6.81 -10.65 -20.39
N LYS A 568 7.87 -11.02 -21.13
CA LYS A 568 9.12 -11.53 -20.56
C LYS A 568 9.84 -10.44 -19.76
N MET A 569 9.92 -9.22 -20.31
CA MET A 569 10.51 -8.06 -19.65
C MET A 569 9.76 -7.73 -18.36
N TYR A 570 8.44 -7.62 -18.43
CA TYR A 570 7.62 -7.28 -17.27
C TYR A 570 7.78 -8.29 -16.13
N ARG A 571 7.76 -9.60 -16.46
CA ARG A 571 8.00 -10.65 -15.45
C ARG A 571 9.37 -10.53 -14.80
N ALA A 572 10.42 -10.33 -15.59
CA ALA A 572 11.78 -10.18 -15.05
C ALA A 572 11.90 -8.91 -14.19
N ALA A 573 11.28 -7.80 -14.61
CA ALA A 573 11.23 -6.57 -13.84
C ALA A 573 10.48 -6.76 -12.51
N PHE A 574 9.34 -7.45 -12.54
CA PHE A 574 8.58 -7.77 -11.33
C PHE A 574 9.36 -8.70 -10.39
N ASP A 575 9.99 -9.76 -10.91
CA ASP A 575 10.86 -10.66 -10.13
C ASP A 575 11.97 -9.87 -9.44
N ARG A 576 12.55 -8.90 -10.13
CA ARG A 576 13.57 -8.03 -9.58
C ARG A 576 13.03 -7.14 -8.46
N HIS A 577 11.87 -6.50 -8.65
CA HIS A 577 11.25 -5.69 -7.61
C HIS A 577 10.90 -6.52 -6.37
N VAL A 578 10.38 -7.73 -6.55
CA VAL A 578 10.10 -8.66 -5.44
C VAL A 578 11.38 -9.01 -4.67
N ALA A 579 12.49 -9.27 -5.39
CA ALA A 579 13.77 -9.58 -4.76
C ALA A 579 14.36 -8.37 -4.01
N ASP A 580 14.29 -7.18 -4.60
CA ASP A 580 14.80 -5.93 -4.00
C ASP A 580 14.04 -5.57 -2.71
N GLU A 581 12.75 -5.92 -2.60
CA GLU A 581 11.90 -5.75 -1.41
C GLU A 581 11.92 -6.98 -0.48
N GLY A 582 12.82 -7.95 -0.71
CA GLY A 582 12.95 -9.14 0.12
C GLY A 582 11.69 -10.01 0.16
N GLY A 583 10.86 -9.99 -0.88
CA GLY A 583 9.63 -10.77 -1.00
C GLY A 583 8.47 -10.33 -0.11
N ARG A 584 8.53 -9.16 0.55
CA ARG A 584 7.59 -8.74 1.60
C ARG A 584 6.85 -7.43 1.27
N ALA A 585 6.59 -7.16 0.01
CA ALA A 585 5.93 -5.94 -0.42
C ALA A 585 4.69 -6.20 -1.28
N VAL A 586 3.78 -5.24 -1.27
CA VAL A 586 2.62 -5.14 -2.14
C VAL A 586 2.97 -4.10 -3.21
N PHE A 587 2.85 -4.44 -4.50
CA PHE A 587 3.28 -3.57 -5.59
C PHE A 587 2.09 -2.86 -6.21
N GLN A 588 2.13 -1.52 -6.22
CA GLN A 588 1.14 -0.71 -6.90
C GLN A 588 1.50 -0.60 -8.39
N GLU A 589 0.59 -1.10 -9.25
CA GLU A 589 0.72 -1.06 -10.70
C GLU A 589 -0.08 0.08 -11.33
N TYR A 590 -1.18 0.45 -10.69
CA TYR A 590 -2.10 1.47 -11.16
C TYR A 590 -2.83 2.14 -10.00
N ALA A 591 -3.06 3.45 -10.11
CA ALA A 591 -3.93 4.22 -9.23
C ALA A 591 -4.50 5.39 -10.04
N TRP A 592 -5.82 5.47 -10.21
CA TRP A 592 -6.42 6.44 -11.11
C TRP A 592 -7.81 6.88 -10.68
N ASP A 593 -8.02 8.19 -10.78
CA ASP A 593 -9.33 8.79 -10.60
C ASP A 593 -10.14 8.69 -11.91
N MET A 594 -11.20 7.88 -11.91
CA MET A 594 -12.06 7.68 -13.09
C MET A 594 -12.90 8.91 -13.47
N ALA A 595 -12.83 9.99 -12.70
CA ALA A 595 -13.33 11.29 -13.13
C ALA A 595 -12.49 11.89 -14.26
N TRP A 596 -11.27 11.41 -14.47
CA TRP A 596 -10.34 11.85 -15.50
C TRP A 596 -10.09 10.75 -16.53
N CYS A 597 -10.03 11.15 -17.80
CA CYS A 597 -9.64 10.25 -18.87
C CYS A 597 -8.17 9.84 -18.72
N ASP A 598 -7.90 8.53 -18.78
CA ASP A 598 -6.55 8.03 -18.98
C ASP A 598 -6.30 7.83 -20.50
N PRO A 599 -5.56 8.72 -21.16
CA PRO A 599 -5.39 8.68 -22.62
C PRO A 599 -4.57 7.48 -23.10
N CYS A 600 -3.89 6.78 -22.19
CA CYS A 600 -3.05 5.61 -22.49
C CYS A 600 -3.72 4.28 -22.09
N ALA A 601 -4.89 4.32 -21.44
CA ALA A 601 -5.62 3.14 -21.01
C ALA A 601 -6.44 2.50 -22.14
N ALA A 602 -6.91 1.26 -21.89
CA ALA A 602 -8.04 0.71 -22.59
C ALA A 602 -9.30 1.57 -22.36
N ASP A 603 -10.40 1.28 -23.05
CA ASP A 603 -11.68 1.98 -22.80
C ASP A 603 -12.05 1.90 -21.31
N PRO A 604 -12.50 3.01 -20.68
CA PRO A 604 -12.86 2.98 -19.27
C PRO A 604 -14.13 2.15 -19.06
N LEU A 605 -14.24 1.52 -17.88
CA LEU A 605 -15.44 0.79 -17.51
C LEU A 605 -16.66 1.74 -17.52
N SER A 606 -17.74 1.24 -18.07
CA SER A 606 -19.03 1.93 -18.06
C SER A 606 -19.59 1.96 -16.63
N ARG A 607 -20.55 2.88 -16.39
CA ARG A 607 -21.28 2.95 -15.12
C ARG A 607 -21.98 1.62 -14.77
N ASP A 608 -22.53 0.93 -15.78
CA ASP A 608 -23.19 -0.36 -15.58
C ASP A 608 -22.21 -1.47 -15.22
N GLU A 609 -21.03 -1.50 -15.82
CA GLU A 609 -19.95 -2.45 -15.44
C GLU A 609 -19.45 -2.20 -14.02
N LEU A 610 -19.29 -0.92 -13.63
CA LEU A 610 -18.92 -0.57 -12.26
C LEU A 610 -19.99 -0.99 -11.24
N ARG A 611 -21.30 -0.84 -11.57
CA ARG A 611 -22.40 -1.35 -10.74
C ARG A 611 -22.37 -2.87 -10.63
N GLN A 612 -22.11 -3.56 -11.72
CA GLN A 612 -22.00 -5.02 -11.72
C GLN A 612 -20.78 -5.51 -10.91
N LEU A 613 -19.72 -4.73 -10.82
CA LEU A 613 -18.61 -4.98 -9.89
C LEU A 613 -18.97 -4.66 -8.43
N GLY A 614 -20.13 -4.06 -8.17
CA GLY A 614 -20.63 -3.77 -6.83
C GLY A 614 -20.37 -2.34 -6.35
N VAL A 615 -20.08 -1.39 -7.25
CA VAL A 615 -19.93 0.03 -6.88
C VAL A 615 -21.34 0.62 -6.61
N PHE A 616 -21.76 0.55 -5.36
CA PHE A 616 -23.13 0.83 -4.93
C PHE A 616 -23.46 2.32 -4.79
N TRP A 617 -22.47 3.20 -4.56
CA TRP A 617 -22.72 4.65 -4.40
C TRP A 617 -23.01 5.40 -5.70
N LEU A 618 -22.85 4.77 -6.84
CA LEU A 618 -23.20 5.37 -8.11
C LEU A 618 -24.72 5.56 -8.25
N ASP A 619 -25.53 4.83 -7.50
CA ASP A 619 -26.99 4.94 -7.52
C ASP A 619 -27.51 6.14 -6.71
N ASP A 620 -26.72 6.65 -5.78
CA ASP A 620 -27.06 7.80 -4.94
C ASP A 620 -26.98 9.15 -5.68
N ALA A 621 -26.36 9.20 -6.87
CA ALA A 621 -26.23 10.41 -7.63
C ALA A 621 -27.54 10.73 -8.38
N PRO A 622 -28.14 11.95 -8.21
CA PRO A 622 -29.32 12.34 -8.97
C PRO A 622 -29.04 12.28 -10.47
N ALA A 623 -29.95 11.65 -11.22
CA ALA A 623 -29.87 11.59 -12.67
C ALA A 623 -29.96 13.03 -13.23
N GLY A 624 -28.82 13.67 -13.47
CA GLY A 624 -28.74 14.92 -14.16
C GLY A 624 -29.32 14.79 -15.59
N PRO A 625 -29.81 15.86 -16.21
CA PRO A 625 -30.33 15.81 -17.58
C PRO A 625 -29.24 15.31 -18.51
N GLN A 626 -29.43 14.10 -19.07
CA GLN A 626 -28.54 13.53 -20.04
C GLN A 626 -28.62 14.35 -21.34
N PRO A 627 -27.52 14.92 -21.84
CA PRO A 627 -27.52 15.47 -23.18
C PRO A 627 -27.78 14.33 -24.18
N MET A 628 -28.69 14.57 -25.11
CA MET A 628 -28.98 13.68 -26.24
C MET A 628 -27.73 13.58 -27.17
N ALA A 629 -26.68 12.96 -26.75
CA ALA A 629 -25.50 12.72 -27.55
C ALA A 629 -25.50 11.29 -28.11
N ARG A 630 -25.16 11.15 -29.35
CA ARG A 630 -25.26 9.96 -30.22
C ARG A 630 -24.36 8.79 -29.87
N ARG A 631 -23.76 8.73 -28.69
CA ARG A 631 -23.11 7.58 -28.02
C ARG A 631 -22.87 7.93 -26.56
N PRO A 632 -23.14 7.04 -25.61
CA PRO A 632 -22.73 7.27 -24.21
C PRO A 632 -21.20 7.15 -24.12
N VAL A 633 -20.53 8.29 -24.23
CA VAL A 633 -19.15 8.38 -23.69
C VAL A 633 -19.29 8.19 -22.19
N ALA A 634 -18.55 7.28 -21.60
CA ALA A 634 -18.53 7.11 -20.16
C ALA A 634 -18.16 8.48 -19.53
N GLY A 635 -19.14 9.13 -18.91
CA GLY A 635 -18.90 10.39 -18.22
C GLY A 635 -18.01 10.17 -16.99
N PRO A 636 -17.53 11.24 -16.35
CA PRO A 636 -16.73 11.15 -15.12
C PRO A 636 -17.43 10.27 -14.09
N GLN A 637 -16.72 9.28 -13.52
CA GLN A 637 -17.24 8.41 -12.49
C GLN A 637 -16.56 8.75 -11.15
N ASP A 638 -17.33 8.84 -10.06
CA ASP A 638 -16.79 9.06 -8.70
C ASP A 638 -16.24 7.74 -8.13
N VAL A 639 -15.20 7.23 -8.79
CA VAL A 639 -14.53 5.99 -8.44
C VAL A 639 -13.03 6.19 -8.59
N PHE A 640 -12.29 5.84 -7.57
CA PHE A 640 -10.84 5.75 -7.62
C PHE A 640 -10.43 4.28 -7.71
N VAL A 641 -9.67 3.92 -8.73
CA VAL A 641 -9.21 2.55 -8.97
C VAL A 641 -7.78 2.40 -8.50
N THR A 642 -7.48 1.39 -7.67
CA THR A 642 -6.12 0.99 -7.31
C THR A 642 -5.89 -0.45 -7.72
N ARG A 643 -4.83 -0.73 -8.49
CA ARG A 643 -4.37 -2.09 -8.77
C ARG A 643 -3.12 -2.39 -7.98
N LEU A 644 -3.18 -3.47 -7.21
CA LEU A 644 -2.06 -3.99 -6.44
C LEU A 644 -1.71 -5.39 -6.93
N HIS A 645 -0.41 -5.65 -7.09
CA HIS A 645 0.13 -6.96 -7.43
C HIS A 645 0.95 -7.48 -6.26
N VAL A 646 0.69 -8.72 -5.85
CA VAL A 646 1.32 -9.33 -4.68
C VAL A 646 1.82 -10.71 -5.06
N ARG A 647 3.11 -10.95 -4.86
CA ARG A 647 3.66 -12.31 -4.83
C ARG A 647 3.88 -12.69 -3.38
N TYR A 648 3.24 -13.75 -2.93
CA TYR A 648 3.23 -14.09 -1.51
C TYR A 648 3.38 -15.58 -1.24
N ASP A 649 3.96 -15.89 -0.08
CA ASP A 649 4.09 -17.22 0.48
C ASP A 649 4.10 -17.15 2.02
N ALA A 650 4.04 -18.30 2.68
CA ALA A 650 3.95 -18.37 4.15
C ALA A 650 5.20 -17.82 4.88
N ALA A 651 6.35 -17.76 4.22
CA ALA A 651 7.58 -17.24 4.83
C ALA A 651 7.63 -15.70 4.82
N HIS A 652 7.10 -15.08 3.77
CA HIS A 652 7.16 -13.64 3.58
C HIS A 652 5.87 -12.93 3.99
N PHE A 653 4.72 -13.62 3.94
CA PHE A 653 3.40 -13.08 4.30
C PHE A 653 2.76 -13.91 5.43
N PRO A 654 3.26 -13.84 6.67
CA PRO A 654 2.72 -14.62 7.80
C PRO A 654 1.31 -14.19 8.21
N GLU A 655 0.85 -13.01 7.79
CA GLU A 655 -0.47 -12.45 8.09
C GLU A 655 -1.30 -12.22 6.84
N ASP A 656 -2.61 -12.08 7.05
CA ASP A 656 -3.54 -11.62 6.03
C ASP A 656 -3.25 -10.18 5.62
N LEU A 657 -3.58 -9.79 4.39
CA LEU A 657 -3.49 -8.40 3.96
C LEU A 657 -4.57 -7.57 4.66
N VAL A 658 -4.13 -6.51 5.29
CA VAL A 658 -5.02 -5.50 5.89
C VAL A 658 -4.83 -4.20 5.13
N PHE A 659 -5.94 -3.61 4.70
CA PHE A 659 -5.93 -2.42 3.87
C PHE A 659 -6.50 -1.20 4.60
N HIS A 660 -6.19 -0.03 4.08
CA HIS A 660 -6.95 1.17 4.33
C HIS A 660 -7.04 2.05 3.08
N GLU A 661 -8.13 2.78 2.99
CA GLU A 661 -8.34 3.82 1.99
C GLU A 661 -7.63 5.10 2.44
N THR A 662 -6.84 5.69 1.58
CA THR A 662 -6.15 6.96 1.82
C THR A 662 -6.90 8.12 1.17
N GLY A 663 -6.50 9.36 1.47
CA GLY A 663 -6.97 10.54 0.73
C GLY A 663 -6.15 10.84 -0.52
N ASP A 664 -5.20 9.97 -0.88
CA ASP A 664 -4.34 10.16 -2.05
C ASP A 664 -5.12 9.91 -3.35
N ARG A 665 -5.33 10.96 -4.12
CA ARG A 665 -5.95 10.92 -5.47
C ARG A 665 -4.92 11.18 -6.57
N THR A 666 -3.63 11.03 -6.29
CA THR A 666 -2.57 11.18 -7.29
C THR A 666 -2.63 10.02 -8.29
N ASN A 667 -2.77 10.35 -9.55
CA ASN A 667 -2.80 9.37 -10.62
C ASN A 667 -1.43 8.73 -10.82
N PHE A 668 -1.40 7.40 -10.94
CA PHE A 668 -0.21 6.60 -11.19
C PHE A 668 -0.52 5.47 -12.17
N GLN A 669 0.35 5.29 -13.14
CA GLN A 669 0.20 4.26 -14.16
C GLN A 669 1.50 3.51 -14.36
N GLY A 670 1.44 2.17 -14.32
CA GLY A 670 2.53 1.30 -14.72
C GLY A 670 2.76 1.36 -16.22
N ARG A 671 3.68 2.21 -16.69
CA ARG A 671 3.96 2.36 -18.12
C ARG A 671 5.45 2.36 -18.43
N TYR A 672 5.76 1.83 -19.59
CA TYR A 672 7.11 1.79 -20.15
C TYR A 672 7.11 2.47 -21.49
N VAL A 673 8.12 3.29 -21.76
CA VAL A 673 8.15 4.17 -22.92
C VAL A 673 9.07 3.61 -24.00
N LEU A 674 8.51 3.45 -25.19
CA LEU A 674 9.26 3.18 -26.41
C LEU A 674 9.36 4.49 -27.20
N ARG A 675 10.57 4.92 -27.50
CA ARG A 675 10.76 6.14 -28.28
C ARG A 675 11.45 5.82 -29.60
N HIS A 676 10.72 6.01 -30.67
CA HIS A 676 11.20 5.77 -32.03
C HIS A 676 11.93 7.00 -32.55
N ALA A 677 13.19 6.80 -32.94
CA ALA A 677 13.96 7.85 -33.57
C ALA A 677 13.43 8.16 -34.97
N TRP A 678 13.64 9.42 -35.43
CA TRP A 678 13.40 9.79 -36.82
C TRP A 678 14.28 8.97 -37.74
N THR A 679 13.71 8.33 -38.77
CA THR A 679 14.41 7.48 -39.75
C THR A 679 14.38 8.07 -41.16
N GLY A 680 13.72 9.21 -41.35
CA GLY A 680 13.66 9.93 -42.63
C GLY A 680 14.93 10.72 -42.94
N PRO A 681 14.96 11.36 -44.12
CA PRO A 681 16.09 12.24 -44.49
C PRO A 681 16.28 13.38 -43.50
N ALA A 682 17.53 13.69 -43.16
CA ALA A 682 17.86 14.75 -42.22
C ALA A 682 19.25 15.33 -42.56
N ALA A 683 19.27 16.26 -43.51
CA ALA A 683 20.50 16.89 -44.03
C ALA A 683 20.83 18.26 -43.39
N CYS A 684 20.11 18.64 -42.29
CA CYS A 684 20.37 19.91 -41.61
C CYS A 684 21.45 19.81 -40.52
N PRO A 685 22.08 20.90 -40.11
CA PRO A 685 23.11 20.90 -39.05
C PRO A 685 22.59 20.36 -37.71
N GLN A 686 21.30 20.55 -37.41
CA GLN A 686 20.65 20.09 -36.19
C GLN A 686 20.55 18.55 -36.13
N ALA A 687 20.52 17.88 -37.28
CA ALA A 687 20.44 16.42 -37.35
C ALA A 687 21.65 15.74 -36.71
N THR A 688 22.84 16.29 -36.86
CA THR A 688 24.06 15.72 -36.23
C THR A 688 23.98 15.72 -34.72
N ALA A 689 23.48 16.80 -34.11
CA ALA A 689 23.28 16.89 -32.67
C ALA A 689 22.16 15.92 -32.21
N TYR A 690 21.08 15.84 -32.98
CA TYR A 690 19.97 14.93 -32.70
C TYR A 690 20.41 13.45 -32.68
N TYR A 691 21.11 12.97 -33.75
CA TYR A 691 21.53 11.56 -33.77
C TYR A 691 22.58 11.21 -32.73
N ARG A 692 23.38 12.16 -32.26
CA ARG A 692 24.23 11.96 -31.08
C ARG A 692 23.38 11.76 -29.83
N GLN A 693 22.36 12.58 -29.63
CA GLN A 693 21.42 12.39 -28.50
C GLN A 693 20.66 11.06 -28.61
N VAL A 694 20.30 10.63 -29.83
CA VAL A 694 19.69 9.31 -30.06
C VAL A 694 20.64 8.18 -29.65
N ALA A 695 21.94 8.28 -29.98
CA ALA A 695 22.91 7.27 -29.57
C ALA A 695 23.08 7.21 -28.03
N GLU A 696 23.14 8.37 -27.39
CA GLU A 696 23.17 8.44 -25.91
C GLU A 696 21.89 7.91 -25.28
N ARG A 697 20.72 8.18 -25.87
CA ARG A 697 19.43 7.62 -25.43
C ARG A 697 19.42 6.11 -25.58
N HIS A 698 19.84 5.57 -26.70
CA HIS A 698 19.94 4.14 -26.97
C HIS A 698 20.73 3.41 -25.87
N GLU A 699 21.86 3.98 -25.46
CA GLU A 699 22.69 3.42 -24.38
C GLU A 699 21.96 3.53 -23.03
N ARG A 700 21.28 4.66 -22.73
CA ARG A 700 20.49 4.79 -21.50
C ARG A 700 19.32 3.82 -21.46
N GLU A 701 18.63 3.58 -22.58
CA GLU A 701 17.55 2.59 -22.69
C GLU A 701 18.05 1.17 -22.36
N ALA A 702 19.25 0.81 -22.88
CA ALA A 702 19.87 -0.48 -22.59
C ALA A 702 20.22 -0.62 -21.10
N GLN A 703 20.83 0.41 -20.51
CA GLN A 703 21.17 0.44 -19.08
C GLN A 703 19.92 0.41 -18.20
N THR A 704 18.87 1.11 -18.60
CA THR A 704 17.58 1.10 -17.90
C THR A 704 16.98 -0.29 -17.91
N LEU A 705 16.92 -0.96 -19.06
CA LEU A 705 16.38 -2.30 -19.16
C LEU A 705 17.20 -3.32 -18.35
N ALA A 706 18.54 -3.24 -18.39
CA ALA A 706 19.41 -4.07 -17.57
C ALA A 706 19.18 -3.85 -16.08
N SER A 707 19.01 -2.61 -15.65
CA SER A 707 18.71 -2.25 -14.25
C SER A 707 17.34 -2.76 -13.80
N LEU A 708 16.32 -2.71 -14.68
CA LEU A 708 14.97 -3.17 -14.39
C LEU A 708 14.87 -4.69 -14.26
N THR A 709 15.53 -5.41 -15.16
CA THR A 709 15.33 -6.86 -15.33
C THR A 709 16.44 -7.71 -14.75
N GLY A 710 17.64 -7.11 -14.52
CA GLY A 710 18.84 -7.86 -14.20
C GLY A 710 19.45 -8.61 -15.40
N TRP A 711 18.96 -8.39 -16.62
CA TRP A 711 19.52 -9.03 -17.81
C TRP A 711 20.90 -8.49 -18.16
N SER A 712 21.68 -9.30 -18.88
CA SER A 712 23.00 -8.89 -19.37
C SER A 712 22.91 -7.67 -20.27
N ILE A 713 23.66 -6.64 -19.95
CA ILE A 713 23.71 -5.41 -20.76
C ILE A 713 24.21 -5.69 -22.19
N ASP A 714 25.11 -6.66 -22.36
CA ASP A 714 25.67 -6.99 -23.68
C ASP A 714 24.66 -7.75 -24.55
N GLU A 715 23.82 -8.60 -23.94
CA GLU A 715 22.71 -9.23 -24.65
C GLU A 715 21.65 -8.21 -25.07
N ILE A 716 21.36 -7.22 -24.22
CA ILE A 716 20.43 -6.14 -24.53
C ILE A 716 20.96 -5.32 -25.69
N ARG A 717 22.23 -4.89 -25.65
CA ARG A 717 22.88 -4.14 -26.73
C ARG A 717 22.90 -4.92 -28.04
N ALA A 718 23.21 -6.22 -27.99
CA ALA A 718 23.20 -7.08 -29.16
C ALA A 718 21.82 -7.16 -29.82
N ARG A 719 20.75 -7.26 -29.02
CA ARG A 719 19.36 -7.28 -29.47
C ARG A 719 18.84 -5.92 -29.95
N GLN A 720 19.29 -4.84 -29.32
CA GLN A 720 18.92 -3.48 -29.70
C GLN A 720 19.54 -3.09 -31.05
N GLY A 721 20.71 -3.62 -31.37
CA GLY A 721 21.44 -3.34 -32.61
C GLY A 721 22.07 -1.97 -32.63
N ALA A 722 22.49 -1.53 -33.82
CA ALA A 722 23.11 -0.22 -34.00
C ALA A 722 22.11 0.91 -33.83
N SER A 723 22.58 2.03 -33.27
CA SER A 723 21.76 3.23 -33.13
C SER A 723 21.23 3.73 -34.48
N PRO A 724 19.97 4.18 -34.52
CA PRO A 724 19.35 4.73 -35.73
C PRO A 724 20.19 5.82 -36.37
N ARG A 725 20.26 5.81 -37.70
CA ARG A 725 20.96 6.79 -38.52
C ARG A 725 20.00 7.45 -39.49
N PRO A 726 20.35 8.64 -40.05
CA PRO A 726 19.54 9.27 -41.08
C PRO A 726 19.30 8.31 -42.24
N GLY A 727 18.05 8.25 -42.70
CA GLY A 727 17.73 7.53 -43.93
C GLY A 727 18.42 8.15 -45.15
N PRO A 728 18.61 7.38 -46.23
CA PRO A 728 19.16 7.93 -47.48
C PRO A 728 18.24 9.02 -47.99
N GLU A 729 18.87 10.07 -48.51
CA GLU A 729 18.16 11.16 -49.19
C GLU A 729 17.38 10.57 -50.37
N PRO A 730 16.06 10.78 -50.51
CA PRO A 730 15.34 10.31 -51.67
C PRO A 730 15.95 10.95 -52.90
N PRO A 731 16.15 10.20 -54.00
CA PRO A 731 16.66 10.79 -55.24
C PRO A 731 15.80 11.99 -55.60
N ASP A 732 16.47 13.09 -55.96
CA ASP A 732 15.91 14.42 -56.22
C ASP A 732 14.71 14.29 -57.20
N ARG A 733 13.50 14.08 -56.65
CA ARG A 733 12.29 14.17 -57.43
C ARG A 733 11.94 15.63 -57.56
N ALA A 734 12.20 16.16 -58.74
CA ALA A 734 11.70 17.46 -59.10
C ALA A 734 10.27 17.67 -58.54
N PRO A 735 10.01 18.80 -57.89
CA PRO A 735 8.70 19.02 -57.25
C PRO A 735 7.61 18.85 -58.30
N ARG A 736 6.73 17.84 -58.07
CA ARG A 736 5.53 17.73 -58.90
C ARG A 736 4.75 19.03 -58.73
N PRO A 737 4.37 19.69 -59.84
CA PRO A 737 3.59 20.91 -59.74
C PRO A 737 2.34 20.62 -58.95
N VAL A 738 2.20 21.26 -57.81
CA VAL A 738 1.00 21.18 -56.95
C VAL A 738 -0.15 21.73 -57.79
N PRO A 739 -1.17 20.96 -58.12
CA PRO A 739 -2.30 21.48 -58.86
C PRO A 739 -2.92 22.62 -58.02
N PRO A 740 -3.35 23.74 -58.66
CA PRO A 740 -3.88 24.87 -57.94
C PRO A 740 -5.08 24.39 -57.06
N PRO A 741 -5.21 24.88 -55.82
CA PRO A 741 -6.23 24.46 -54.92
C PRO A 741 -7.59 24.60 -55.58
N VAL A 742 -8.28 23.49 -55.73
CA VAL A 742 -9.66 23.50 -56.24
C VAL A 742 -10.50 24.27 -55.24
N ALA A 743 -10.99 25.42 -55.65
CA ALA A 743 -11.76 26.28 -54.79
C ALA A 743 -12.90 25.51 -54.17
N TRP A 744 -13.00 25.51 -52.83
CA TRP A 744 -13.93 24.70 -52.01
C TRP A 744 -15.38 24.77 -52.46
N TRP A 745 -15.80 25.89 -53.02
CA TRP A 745 -17.16 26.09 -53.57
C TRP A 745 -17.46 25.24 -54.82
N ARG A 746 -16.47 24.72 -55.56
CA ARG A 746 -16.67 23.80 -56.66
C ARG A 746 -17.07 22.40 -56.20
N GLN A 747 -16.87 22.08 -54.94
CA GLN A 747 -17.28 20.80 -54.35
C GLN A 747 -18.73 20.86 -53.81
N LEU A 748 -19.26 22.05 -53.54
CA LEU A 748 -20.63 22.23 -53.04
C LEU A 748 -21.71 21.91 -54.08
N TRP A 749 -21.38 21.95 -55.34
CA TRP A 749 -22.33 21.77 -56.46
C TRP A 749 -22.17 20.48 -57.21
N LYS A 750 -21.31 19.56 -56.73
CA LYS A 750 -21.24 18.18 -57.20
C LYS A 750 -22.09 17.27 -56.31
N ARG A 751 -23.39 17.35 -56.48
CA ARG A 751 -24.37 16.30 -56.11
C ARG A 751 -25.09 15.85 -57.35
#